data_09cddf5b410a9dcec669791a9f2eef0c
#
_entry.id   09cddf5b410a9dcec669791a9f2eef0c
#
_cell.length_a   1.000
_cell.length_b   1.000
_cell.length_c   1.000
_cell.angle_alpha   90.00
_cell.angle_beta   90.00
_cell.angle_gamma   90.00
#
_symmetry.space_group_name_H-M   'P 1'
#
loop_
_entity.id
_entity.type
_entity.pdbx_description
1 polymer ?
#
loop_
_entity_poly.entity_id
_entity_poly.type
_entity_poly.pdbx_seq_one_letter_code
_entity_poly.pdbx_strand_id
1 'polypeptide(L)'
;MKSLVIAEKPSVGRDIARVLNCKKSGDGCLEGEKYVVTWALGHLVELAAPEAYDKKYKEWKMETLPMMPKPFKLEVIGKTAKQFNAVKRQLFRNDVKDIVIATDAGREGELVARFILMKAGCRKPIKRLWISSVTDKAIKDGFSRLRDGREYDCLRDAAMCRAEADWLVGLNATRALTCKYNAQLSCGRVQTPTLAMIAGREEEIRNFRPKSYYGLTARTSSPSLSLTWEDQKSGGMRSFDRERMERLLKELRDQPVKIVQVKRTPKKTMTPLLYDLTELQREANKRFGYSAKETLNIMQRLYENHKVLTYPRTDSRYLSSDVADTIKDRLAACGIGPYRKLAARLSKQTWTKKAAFINDAKVSDHHAIIPTEQFVQLQHMTVEERKIYDLVVRRFLAVLLPAAEYDETVITAEIGGERFTARGKVMRTQGWREAYETSAGTDSGADSSFLSFDDLDDETDEEEERGGAVRVKEQTLPDVKEGTVIAGAGLSLTEGKTKPPAPFNEATLLSAMENPVKYMESHDKAMAKTLGETGGLGTVATRADIIEKLFSSFMLEKRGKDIFLTSKAKQLLKLVPEDLRKPELTAEWEMKLSKIAKGELKRDAFMGDICAYTEELIGEIKGGEGTFRHDNLTNTKCPRCSKRMLSVKGKNSQMLVCQDRECGYRETVSRTSNARCPKCHKKMELRGKGENQTFSCSCGYKEKLSNFKERRQKEGAGMTKRDVAKYLNKQNQEEKMVNNPFAEAFKNLGLDKQ
;
A
#
# COMPACT_ATOMS: atom_id res chain seq x y z
N MET A 1 22.45 24.24 31.09
CA MET A 1 22.01 22.84 30.95
C MET A 1 20.89 22.78 29.92
N LYS A 2 21.03 21.91 28.90
CA LYS A 2 20.12 21.79 27.76
C LYS A 2 19.29 20.53 27.87
N SER A 3 18.17 20.46 27.12
CA SER A 3 17.41 19.23 26.87
C SER A 3 17.74 18.70 25.47
N LEU A 4 17.99 17.40 25.37
CA LEU A 4 18.19 16.73 24.08
C LEU A 4 16.84 16.25 23.53
N VAL A 5 16.47 16.68 22.36
CA VAL A 5 15.25 16.28 21.65
C VAL A 5 15.62 15.23 20.61
N ILE A 6 14.96 14.08 20.63
CA ILE A 6 15.13 12.99 19.65
C ILE A 6 13.88 12.90 18.80
N ALA A 7 13.95 13.37 17.54
CA ALA A 7 12.89 13.20 16.55
C ALA A 7 13.04 11.87 15.80
N GLU A 8 11.96 11.39 15.18
CA GLU A 8 12.00 10.13 14.45
C GLU A 8 12.68 10.24 13.07
N LYS A 9 12.61 11.42 12.46
CA LYS A 9 13.07 11.68 11.09
C LYS A 9 13.80 13.02 11.00
N PRO A 10 14.74 13.18 10.03
CA PRO A 10 15.47 14.43 9.86
C PRO A 10 14.56 15.63 9.52
N SER A 11 13.46 15.43 8.78
CA SER A 11 12.50 16.48 8.44
C SER A 11 11.83 17.05 9.70
N VAL A 12 11.26 16.16 10.52
CA VAL A 12 10.62 16.52 11.80
C VAL A 12 11.62 17.17 12.76
N GLY A 13 12.84 16.63 12.82
CA GLY A 13 13.92 17.21 13.63
C GLY A 13 14.25 18.66 13.21
N ARG A 14 14.29 18.94 11.92
CA ARG A 14 14.51 20.31 11.41
C ARG A 14 13.34 21.26 11.72
N ASP A 15 12.10 20.78 11.60
CA ASP A 15 10.92 21.60 11.94
C ASP A 15 10.89 21.95 13.43
N ILE A 16 11.12 20.95 14.29
CA ILE A 16 11.25 21.19 15.74
C ILE A 16 12.41 22.16 16.04
N ALA A 17 13.57 21.97 15.42
CA ALA A 17 14.74 22.83 15.62
C ALA A 17 14.46 24.27 15.20
N ARG A 18 13.76 24.48 14.08
CA ARG A 18 13.34 25.80 13.60
C ARG A 18 12.45 26.50 14.63
N VAL A 19 11.43 25.81 15.13
CA VAL A 19 10.47 26.36 16.11
C VAL A 19 11.15 26.66 17.45
N LEU A 20 12.14 25.83 17.86
CA LEU A 20 12.90 26.00 19.11
C LEU A 20 14.14 26.90 18.96
N ASN A 21 14.32 27.59 17.81
CA ASN A 21 15.46 28.43 17.51
C ASN A 21 16.82 27.70 17.60
N CYS A 22 16.90 26.44 17.24
CA CYS A 22 18.13 25.68 17.16
C CYS A 22 18.77 25.85 15.78
N LYS A 23 19.67 26.82 15.61
CA LYS A 23 20.24 27.21 14.31
C LYS A 23 21.65 26.67 14.07
N LYS A 24 22.42 26.37 15.14
CA LYS A 24 23.80 25.92 15.04
C LYS A 24 23.85 24.47 14.60
N SER A 25 24.44 24.21 13.44
CA SER A 25 24.63 22.86 12.92
C SER A 25 25.75 22.14 13.69
N GLY A 26 25.46 20.89 14.10
CA GLY A 26 26.41 19.98 14.73
C GLY A 26 26.43 18.63 14.04
N ASP A 27 27.16 17.68 14.62
CA ASP A 27 27.24 16.32 14.11
C ASP A 27 25.94 15.55 14.37
N GLY A 28 25.09 15.45 13.35
CA GLY A 28 23.77 14.81 13.42
C GLY A 28 22.77 15.53 14.34
N CYS A 29 22.95 16.83 14.56
CA CYS A 29 22.05 17.63 15.40
C CYS A 29 22.02 19.09 14.98
N LEU A 30 21.00 19.81 15.49
CA LEU A 30 20.88 21.27 15.47
C LEU A 30 20.81 21.78 16.91
N GLU A 31 21.58 22.80 17.22
CA GLU A 31 21.74 23.28 18.59
C GLU A 31 21.27 24.73 18.78
N GLY A 32 20.56 24.95 19.86
CA GLY A 32 20.15 26.28 20.37
C GLY A 32 20.61 26.48 21.80
N GLU A 33 20.10 27.54 22.45
CA GLU A 33 20.44 27.85 23.84
C GLU A 33 19.92 26.81 24.85
N LYS A 34 18.66 26.43 24.71
CA LYS A 34 17.94 25.52 25.64
C LYS A 34 17.88 24.09 25.17
N TYR A 35 17.99 23.86 23.86
CA TYR A 35 17.75 22.55 23.24
C TYR A 35 18.87 22.15 22.29
N VAL A 36 19.10 20.84 22.21
CA VAL A 36 19.84 20.17 21.14
C VAL A 36 18.84 19.25 20.46
N VAL A 37 18.60 19.36 19.16
CA VAL A 37 17.68 18.56 18.41
C VAL A 37 18.46 17.59 17.52
N THR A 38 18.29 16.32 17.75
CA THR A 38 18.82 15.22 16.92
C THR A 38 17.66 14.36 16.39
N TRP A 39 17.94 13.40 15.54
CA TRP A 39 16.92 12.59 14.89
C TRP A 39 17.38 11.17 14.62
N ALA A 40 16.43 10.26 14.51
CA ALA A 40 16.60 8.93 13.96
C ALA A 40 16.38 8.94 12.43
N LEU A 41 16.46 7.78 11.81
CA LEU A 41 16.15 7.53 10.39
C LEU A 41 15.08 6.43 10.27
N GLY A 42 14.06 6.47 11.12
CA GLY A 42 13.27 5.35 11.52
C GLY A 42 14.06 4.52 12.55
N HIS A 43 13.98 3.19 12.50
CA HIS A 43 14.75 2.36 13.42
C HIS A 43 16.27 2.48 13.20
N LEU A 44 17.00 2.80 14.26
CA LEU A 44 18.46 2.75 14.34
C LEU A 44 18.95 1.47 15.04
N VAL A 45 18.06 0.86 15.80
CA VAL A 45 18.32 -0.30 16.66
C VAL A 45 17.20 -1.32 16.45
N GLU A 46 17.55 -2.59 16.43
CA GLU A 46 16.64 -3.72 16.27
C GLU A 46 16.95 -4.84 17.27
N LEU A 47 16.05 -5.83 17.38
CA LEU A 47 16.34 -7.05 18.13
C LEU A 47 17.46 -7.82 17.43
N ALA A 48 18.41 -8.31 18.24
CA ALA A 48 19.58 -9.00 17.71
C ALA A 48 19.21 -10.26 16.92
N ALA A 49 20.02 -10.57 15.91
CA ALA A 49 19.91 -11.80 15.17
C ALA A 49 20.19 -13.02 16.06
N PRO A 50 19.65 -14.22 15.74
CA PRO A 50 19.81 -15.40 16.58
C PRO A 50 21.27 -15.76 16.94
N GLU A 51 22.19 -15.59 16.01
CA GLU A 51 23.63 -15.86 16.22
C GLU A 51 24.31 -14.96 17.25
N ALA A 52 23.72 -13.82 17.58
CA ALA A 52 24.22 -12.93 18.63
C ALA A 52 23.92 -13.48 20.06
N TYR A 53 22.98 -14.41 20.17
CA TYR A 53 22.66 -15.08 21.44
C TYR A 53 23.51 -16.32 21.65
N ASP A 54 23.60 -17.18 20.61
CA ASP A 54 24.40 -18.40 20.64
C ASP A 54 24.88 -18.73 19.22
N LYS A 55 26.16 -19.06 19.06
CA LYS A 55 26.78 -19.44 17.78
C LYS A 55 26.10 -20.63 17.12
N LYS A 56 25.47 -21.55 17.89
CA LYS A 56 24.70 -22.68 17.37
C LYS A 56 23.55 -22.26 16.48
N TYR A 57 22.98 -21.07 16.69
CA TYR A 57 21.87 -20.54 15.90
C TYR A 57 22.28 -19.96 14.54
N LYS A 58 23.59 -19.90 14.24
CA LYS A 58 24.08 -19.50 12.91
C LYS A 58 23.68 -20.52 11.85
N GLU A 59 23.73 -21.81 12.19
CA GLU A 59 23.26 -22.90 11.35
C GLU A 59 21.78 -23.16 11.63
N TRP A 60 21.01 -23.37 10.57
CA TRP A 60 19.58 -23.66 10.71
C TRP A 60 19.38 -25.17 10.86
N LYS A 61 19.27 -25.60 12.08
CA LYS A 61 19.06 -27.02 12.47
C LYS A 61 17.79 -27.16 13.30
N MET A 62 17.04 -28.25 13.09
CA MET A 62 15.80 -28.52 13.81
C MET A 62 16.04 -28.75 15.31
N GLU A 63 17.18 -29.31 15.66
CA GLU A 63 17.57 -29.64 17.05
C GLU A 63 17.80 -28.38 17.89
N THR A 64 18.07 -27.25 17.24
CA THR A 64 18.31 -25.97 17.92
C THR A 64 17.02 -25.17 18.16
N LEU A 65 15.86 -25.71 17.79
CA LEU A 65 14.56 -25.04 17.92
C LEU A 65 13.71 -25.66 19.04
N PRO A 66 12.95 -24.85 19.81
CA PRO A 66 12.79 -23.40 19.65
C PRO A 66 13.95 -22.57 20.20
N MET A 67 14.22 -21.41 19.60
CA MET A 67 15.13 -20.39 20.12
C MET A 67 14.36 -19.48 21.09
N MET A 68 14.75 -19.47 22.36
CA MET A 68 14.07 -18.76 23.45
C MET A 68 15.06 -17.87 24.23
N PRO A 69 15.55 -16.75 23.62
CA PRO A 69 16.53 -15.91 24.29
C PRO A 69 15.93 -15.18 25.50
N LYS A 70 16.63 -15.18 26.61
CA LYS A 70 16.31 -14.42 27.84
C LYS A 70 17.61 -13.86 28.42
N PRO A 71 17.80 -12.52 28.50
CA PRO A 71 16.95 -11.44 27.94
C PRO A 71 17.15 -11.25 26.43
N PHE A 72 16.23 -10.54 25.79
CA PHE A 72 16.44 -10.08 24.41
C PHE A 72 17.58 -9.06 24.34
N LYS A 73 18.42 -9.18 23.33
CA LYS A 73 19.54 -8.26 23.04
C LYS A 73 19.14 -7.31 21.92
N LEU A 74 19.70 -6.11 21.97
CA LEU A 74 19.53 -5.09 20.95
C LEU A 74 20.80 -4.93 20.13
N GLU A 75 20.68 -4.72 18.83
CA GLU A 75 21.79 -4.45 17.90
C GLU A 75 21.55 -3.17 17.13
N VAL A 76 22.65 -2.47 16.78
CA VAL A 76 22.60 -1.29 15.92
C VAL A 76 22.50 -1.74 14.48
N ILE A 77 21.54 -1.22 13.74
CA ILE A 77 21.38 -1.50 12.31
C ILE A 77 22.60 -0.95 11.55
N GLY A 78 23.35 -1.81 10.88
CA GLY A 78 24.65 -1.47 10.28
C GLY A 78 24.59 -0.24 9.33
N LYS A 79 23.52 -0.12 8.53
CA LYS A 79 23.31 0.99 7.59
C LYS A 79 23.10 2.35 8.29
N THR A 80 22.58 2.35 9.51
CA THR A 80 22.27 3.55 10.29
C THR A 80 23.22 3.80 11.44
N ALA A 81 24.29 3.00 11.57
CA ALA A 81 25.26 3.06 12.67
C ALA A 81 25.90 4.46 12.82
N LYS A 82 26.15 5.17 11.72
CA LYS A 82 26.68 6.54 11.77
C LYS A 82 25.74 7.47 12.53
N GLN A 83 24.43 7.41 12.24
CA GLN A 83 23.43 8.23 12.90
C GLN A 83 23.22 7.80 14.36
N PHE A 84 23.18 6.49 14.65
CA PHE A 84 23.12 6.02 16.04
C PHE A 84 24.28 6.58 16.87
N ASN A 85 25.50 6.54 16.34
CA ASN A 85 26.68 7.09 17.03
C ASN A 85 26.60 8.61 17.22
N ALA A 86 26.03 9.34 16.24
CA ALA A 86 25.78 10.78 16.40
C ALA A 86 24.79 11.03 17.54
N VAL A 87 23.63 10.36 17.56
CA VAL A 87 22.66 10.46 18.65
C VAL A 87 23.30 10.09 19.99
N LYS A 88 24.06 8.98 20.05
CA LYS A 88 24.74 8.53 21.27
C LYS A 88 25.70 9.59 21.82
N ARG A 89 26.47 10.29 20.97
CA ARG A 89 27.34 11.38 21.42
C ARG A 89 26.55 12.51 22.08
N GLN A 90 25.39 12.88 21.52
CA GLN A 90 24.55 13.93 22.10
C GLN A 90 23.93 13.50 23.44
N LEU A 91 23.54 12.21 23.61
CA LEU A 91 22.98 11.66 24.85
C LEU A 91 23.95 11.81 26.05
N PHE A 92 25.24 11.67 25.81
CA PHE A 92 26.26 11.68 26.88
C PHE A 92 26.97 13.02 27.06
N ARG A 93 26.49 14.09 26.44
CA ARG A 93 27.00 15.45 26.68
C ARG A 93 26.79 15.86 28.15
N ASN A 94 27.77 16.50 28.73
CA ASN A 94 27.73 16.98 30.14
C ASN A 94 26.73 18.14 30.31
N ASP A 95 26.48 18.94 29.26
CA ASP A 95 25.53 20.04 29.28
C ASP A 95 24.07 19.63 29.03
N VAL A 96 23.81 18.34 28.74
CA VAL A 96 22.47 17.76 28.54
C VAL A 96 21.98 17.15 29.86
N LYS A 97 20.88 17.71 30.37
CA LYS A 97 20.27 17.28 31.65
C LYS A 97 19.19 16.22 31.52
N ASP A 98 18.36 16.33 30.49
CA ASP A 98 17.21 15.43 30.24
C ASP A 98 17.00 15.19 28.73
N ILE A 99 16.19 14.18 28.42
CA ILE A 99 15.87 13.75 27.07
C ILE A 99 14.40 14.01 26.80
N VAL A 100 14.08 14.63 25.64
CA VAL A 100 12.71 14.76 25.15
C VAL A 100 12.54 13.80 23.97
N ILE A 101 11.74 12.76 24.16
CA ILE A 101 11.31 11.88 23.08
C ILE A 101 10.27 12.63 22.25
N ALA A 102 10.61 12.91 20.99
CA ALA A 102 9.80 13.61 20.00
C ALA A 102 9.61 12.75 18.73
N THR A 103 9.60 11.43 18.90
CA THR A 103 9.21 10.47 17.86
C THR A 103 7.69 10.45 17.71
N ASP A 104 7.19 9.85 16.65
CA ASP A 104 5.77 9.80 16.32
C ASP A 104 4.92 9.38 17.55
N ALA A 105 3.70 9.91 17.65
CA ALA A 105 2.86 9.79 18.84
C ALA A 105 2.12 8.43 18.87
N GLY A 106 2.86 7.33 18.82
CA GLY A 106 2.34 5.99 18.79
C GLY A 106 3.27 4.94 19.36
N ARG A 107 2.81 3.70 19.33
CA ARG A 107 3.51 2.53 19.84
C ARG A 107 4.87 2.34 19.16
N GLU A 108 4.93 2.50 17.81
CA GLU A 108 6.17 2.36 17.04
C GLU A 108 7.18 3.48 17.34
N GLY A 109 6.71 4.74 17.42
CA GLY A 109 7.58 5.87 17.77
C GLY A 109 8.18 5.73 19.16
N GLU A 110 7.39 5.21 20.13
CA GLU A 110 7.91 4.91 21.47
C GLU A 110 8.99 3.83 21.40
N LEU A 111 8.79 2.76 20.61
CA LEU A 111 9.77 1.68 20.42
C LEU A 111 11.09 2.19 19.85
N VAL A 112 11.03 3.01 18.78
CA VAL A 112 12.21 3.60 18.13
C VAL A 112 13.07 4.35 19.16
N ALA A 113 12.46 5.24 19.94
CA ALA A 113 13.18 6.04 20.93
C ALA A 113 13.74 5.19 22.06
N ARG A 114 12.92 4.28 22.62
CA ARG A 114 13.34 3.43 23.76
C ARG A 114 14.46 2.48 23.37
N PHE A 115 14.42 1.89 22.19
CA PHE A 115 15.53 1.04 21.71
C PHE A 115 16.85 1.81 21.59
N ILE A 116 16.81 3.06 21.12
CA ILE A 116 18.00 3.92 21.06
C ILE A 116 18.55 4.17 22.45
N LEU A 117 17.70 4.57 23.42
CA LEU A 117 18.11 4.87 24.78
C LEU A 117 18.65 3.64 25.52
N MET A 118 17.97 2.50 25.38
CA MET A 118 18.39 1.22 25.98
C MET A 118 19.74 0.76 25.38
N LYS A 119 19.89 0.77 24.05
CA LYS A 119 21.14 0.35 23.39
C LYS A 119 22.31 1.29 23.71
N ALA A 120 22.02 2.58 23.86
CA ALA A 120 23.04 3.55 24.28
C ALA A 120 23.41 3.41 25.78
N GLY A 121 22.54 2.86 26.62
CA GLY A 121 22.70 2.79 28.08
C GLY A 121 22.42 4.13 28.77
N CYS A 122 21.56 4.97 28.21
CA CYS A 122 21.21 6.28 28.74
C CYS A 122 20.25 6.14 29.93
N ARG A 123 20.57 6.80 31.05
CA ARG A 123 19.76 6.82 32.29
C ARG A 123 19.25 8.21 32.67
N LYS A 124 19.41 9.20 31.78
CA LYS A 124 18.91 10.55 32.01
C LYS A 124 17.39 10.59 32.09
N PRO A 125 16.80 11.54 32.83
CA PRO A 125 15.34 11.71 32.88
C PRO A 125 14.74 11.89 31.50
N ILE A 126 13.59 11.28 31.26
CA ILE A 126 12.90 11.27 29.97
C ILE A 126 11.62 12.08 30.09
N LYS A 127 11.39 12.93 29.11
CA LYS A 127 10.12 13.61 28.85
C LYS A 127 9.57 13.18 27.51
N ARG A 128 8.26 13.27 27.32
CA ARG A 128 7.58 12.89 26.08
C ARG A 128 6.85 14.08 25.46
N LEU A 129 7.18 14.38 24.21
CA LEU A 129 6.39 15.24 23.34
C LEU A 129 5.35 14.37 22.63
N TRP A 130 4.06 14.67 22.81
CA TRP A 130 2.96 13.92 22.19
C TRP A 130 2.16 14.84 21.30
N ILE A 131 2.43 14.80 20.00
CA ILE A 131 1.78 15.62 18.97
C ILE A 131 1.54 14.79 17.72
N SER A 132 0.40 15.00 17.04
CA SER A 132 -0.01 14.33 15.80
C SER A 132 0.14 15.21 14.56
N SER A 133 0.70 16.40 14.71
CA SER A 133 1.07 17.31 13.61
C SER A 133 2.37 18.02 13.92
N VAL A 134 3.04 18.54 12.89
CA VAL A 134 4.31 19.30 13.01
C VAL A 134 4.14 20.78 12.67
N THR A 135 2.92 21.32 12.85
CA THR A 135 2.69 22.76 12.74
C THR A 135 3.43 23.52 13.83
N ASP A 136 3.82 24.77 13.57
CA ASP A 136 4.52 25.60 14.55
C ASP A 136 3.76 25.70 15.87
N LYS A 137 2.44 25.79 15.78
CA LYS A 137 1.53 25.83 16.93
C LYS A 137 1.56 24.53 17.72
N ALA A 138 1.39 23.38 17.05
CA ALA A 138 1.41 22.08 17.72
C ALA A 138 2.75 21.81 18.43
N ILE A 139 3.87 22.17 17.79
CA ILE A 139 5.20 22.05 18.40
C ILE A 139 5.31 22.94 19.64
N LYS A 140 4.95 24.23 19.56
CA LYS A 140 5.02 25.17 20.70
C LYS A 140 4.14 24.72 21.86
N ASP A 141 2.88 24.37 21.58
CA ASP A 141 1.91 23.90 22.56
C ASP A 141 2.36 22.57 23.19
N GLY A 142 2.91 21.65 22.38
CA GLY A 142 3.45 20.38 22.85
C GLY A 142 4.65 20.55 23.80
N PHE A 143 5.59 21.43 23.45
CA PHE A 143 6.75 21.74 24.32
C PHE A 143 6.37 22.45 25.61
N SER A 144 5.26 23.17 25.65
CA SER A 144 4.70 23.75 26.88
C SER A 144 4.06 22.72 27.80
N ARG A 145 3.72 21.50 27.29
CA ARG A 145 2.98 20.44 27.98
C ARG A 145 3.71 19.10 27.93
N LEU A 146 5.04 19.11 27.97
CA LEU A 146 5.83 17.88 28.01
C LEU A 146 5.41 17.00 29.19
N ARG A 147 5.19 15.72 28.95
CA ARG A 147 4.80 14.72 29.95
C ARG A 147 6.00 13.95 30.49
N ASP A 148 5.87 13.35 31.66
CA ASP A 148 6.89 12.45 32.19
C ASP A 148 6.97 11.19 31.32
N GLY A 149 8.17 10.76 30.95
CA GLY A 149 8.39 9.57 30.13
C GLY A 149 7.88 8.26 30.78
N ARG A 150 7.73 8.25 32.14
CA ARG A 150 7.19 7.10 32.88
C ARG A 150 5.71 6.83 32.59
N GLU A 151 4.94 7.84 32.22
CA GLU A 151 3.54 7.68 31.82
C GLU A 151 3.38 6.77 30.59
N TYR A 152 4.46 6.58 29.82
CA TYR A 152 4.50 5.79 28.58
C TYR A 152 5.20 4.43 28.75
N ASP A 153 5.52 4.02 29.98
CA ASP A 153 6.22 2.75 30.23
C ASP A 153 5.35 1.54 29.83
N CYS A 154 4.04 1.58 30.07
CA CYS A 154 3.12 0.53 29.61
C CYS A 154 3.04 0.46 28.08
N LEU A 155 3.07 1.62 27.40
CA LEU A 155 3.09 1.68 25.95
C LEU A 155 4.41 1.12 25.38
N ARG A 156 5.55 1.46 25.99
CA ARG A 156 6.86 0.85 25.70
C ARG A 156 6.80 -0.66 25.83
N ASP A 157 6.26 -1.17 26.92
CA ASP A 157 6.18 -2.61 27.17
C ASP A 157 5.30 -3.32 26.15
N ALA A 158 4.17 -2.74 25.76
CA ALA A 158 3.34 -3.26 24.67
C ALA A 158 4.09 -3.31 23.33
N ALA A 159 4.86 -2.25 23.00
CA ALA A 159 5.65 -2.18 21.78
C ALA A 159 6.78 -3.22 21.77
N MET A 160 7.48 -3.38 22.88
CA MET A 160 8.54 -4.38 23.03
C MET A 160 7.97 -5.80 22.96
N CYS A 161 6.87 -6.09 23.65
CA CYS A 161 6.18 -7.39 23.59
C CYS A 161 5.82 -7.78 22.16
N ARG A 162 5.28 -6.83 21.39
CA ARG A 162 4.95 -7.08 19.97
C ARG A 162 6.18 -7.47 19.16
N ALA A 163 7.28 -6.70 19.29
CA ALA A 163 8.51 -6.96 18.55
C ALA A 163 9.13 -8.31 18.94
N GLU A 164 9.17 -8.62 20.23
CA GLU A 164 9.71 -9.88 20.77
C GLU A 164 8.85 -11.09 20.38
N ALA A 165 7.52 -10.96 20.42
CA ALA A 165 6.59 -12.01 19.99
C ALA A 165 6.70 -12.30 18.47
N ASP A 166 6.77 -11.25 17.64
CA ASP A 166 6.97 -11.40 16.19
C ASP A 166 8.33 -12.05 15.88
N TRP A 167 9.37 -11.73 16.67
CA TRP A 167 10.68 -12.37 16.56
C TRP A 167 10.62 -13.87 16.94
N LEU A 168 10.03 -14.21 18.10
CA LEU A 168 9.91 -15.59 18.57
C LEU A 168 9.13 -16.45 17.57
N VAL A 169 7.90 -16.09 17.30
CA VAL A 169 7.01 -16.91 16.48
C VAL A 169 7.47 -16.94 15.02
N GLY A 170 7.78 -15.76 14.46
CA GLY A 170 8.13 -15.66 13.04
C GLY A 170 9.45 -16.36 12.67
N LEU A 171 10.51 -16.18 13.47
CA LEU A 171 11.80 -16.81 13.17
C LEU A 171 11.80 -18.30 13.49
N ASN A 172 11.22 -18.72 14.62
CA ASN A 172 11.17 -20.13 14.97
C ASN A 172 10.35 -20.95 13.97
N ALA A 173 9.13 -20.52 13.65
CA ALA A 173 8.27 -21.21 12.70
C ALA A 173 8.89 -21.23 11.29
N THR A 174 9.45 -20.11 10.83
CA THR A 174 10.15 -20.04 9.52
C THR A 174 11.32 -21.00 9.45
N ARG A 175 12.14 -21.06 10.50
CA ARG A 175 13.29 -21.99 10.54
C ARG A 175 12.84 -23.45 10.62
N ALA A 176 11.85 -23.75 11.44
CA ALA A 176 11.32 -25.11 11.60
C ALA A 176 10.79 -25.64 10.26
N LEU A 177 9.90 -24.90 9.59
CA LEU A 177 9.37 -25.28 8.28
C LEU A 177 10.49 -25.41 7.24
N THR A 178 11.43 -24.48 7.23
CA THR A 178 12.55 -24.49 6.28
C THR A 178 13.48 -25.69 6.49
N CYS A 179 13.76 -26.06 7.74
CA CYS A 179 14.60 -27.21 8.07
C CYS A 179 13.88 -28.53 7.75
N LYS A 180 12.63 -28.67 8.20
CA LYS A 180 11.85 -29.90 8.05
C LYS A 180 11.62 -30.25 6.57
N TYR A 181 11.21 -29.27 5.77
CA TYR A 181 10.81 -29.50 4.38
C TYR A 181 11.92 -29.18 3.36
N ASN A 182 13.11 -28.83 3.83
CA ASN A 182 14.26 -28.47 2.98
C ASN A 182 13.90 -27.46 1.87
N ALA A 183 13.04 -26.49 2.20
CA ALA A 183 12.53 -25.46 1.30
C ALA A 183 12.47 -24.12 2.03
N GLN A 184 12.76 -23.02 1.33
CA GLN A 184 12.67 -21.70 1.92
C GLN A 184 11.20 -21.32 2.14
N LEU A 185 10.66 -21.66 3.30
CA LEU A 185 9.27 -21.47 3.68
C LEU A 185 9.21 -20.42 4.80
N SER A 186 8.77 -19.22 4.45
CA SER A 186 8.57 -18.12 5.43
C SER A 186 7.11 -18.08 5.84
N CYS A 187 6.85 -17.97 7.14
CA CYS A 187 5.52 -17.79 7.70
C CYS A 187 5.53 -16.73 8.80
N GLY A 188 4.36 -16.31 9.24
CA GLY A 188 4.17 -15.33 10.30
C GLY A 188 2.72 -14.87 10.38
N ARG A 189 2.34 -14.27 11.53
CA ARG A 189 0.96 -13.90 11.87
C ARG A 189 0.24 -12.92 10.92
N VAL A 190 0.96 -12.28 10.00
CA VAL A 190 0.36 -11.42 8.97
C VAL A 190 0.48 -12.05 7.58
N GLN A 191 1.67 -12.54 7.22
CA GLN A 191 1.92 -13.11 5.88
C GLN A 191 1.05 -14.35 5.61
N THR A 192 0.93 -15.23 6.61
CA THR A 192 0.23 -16.51 6.42
C THR A 192 -1.28 -16.33 6.31
N PRO A 193 -1.96 -15.54 7.17
CA PRO A 193 -3.38 -15.24 6.98
C PRO A 193 -3.67 -14.51 5.65
N THR A 194 -2.77 -13.62 5.20
CA THR A 194 -2.90 -12.97 3.89
C THR A 194 -2.92 -14.00 2.75
N LEU A 195 -2.05 -15.01 2.79
CA LEU A 195 -2.08 -16.12 1.82
C LEU A 195 -3.35 -16.98 1.97
N ALA A 196 -3.82 -17.22 3.19
CA ALA A 196 -5.02 -18.00 3.45
C ALA A 196 -6.29 -17.32 2.89
N MET A 197 -6.40 -15.99 3.01
CA MET A 197 -7.50 -15.23 2.40
C MET A 197 -7.54 -15.37 0.88
N ILE A 198 -6.37 -15.35 0.23
CA ILE A 198 -6.29 -15.57 -1.23
C ILE A 198 -6.66 -16.99 -1.58
N ALA A 199 -6.23 -17.99 -0.78
CA ALA A 199 -6.58 -19.39 -0.98
C ALA A 199 -8.09 -19.61 -0.89
N GLY A 200 -8.74 -19.03 0.12
CA GLY A 200 -10.19 -19.07 0.30
C GLY A 200 -10.93 -18.50 -0.91
N ARG A 201 -10.48 -17.33 -1.42
CA ARG A 201 -11.04 -16.71 -2.63
C ARG A 201 -10.86 -17.59 -3.87
N GLU A 202 -9.69 -18.20 -4.09
CA GLU A 202 -9.47 -19.13 -5.20
C GLU A 202 -10.37 -20.36 -5.09
N GLU A 203 -10.63 -20.83 -3.87
CA GLU A 203 -11.52 -21.96 -3.61
C GLU A 203 -12.98 -21.60 -3.85
N GLU A 204 -13.43 -20.43 -3.39
CA GLU A 204 -14.76 -19.90 -3.71
C GLU A 204 -15.00 -19.86 -5.23
N ILE A 205 -14.04 -19.31 -5.98
CA ILE A 205 -14.12 -19.20 -7.45
C ILE A 205 -14.17 -20.59 -8.10
N ARG A 206 -13.33 -21.52 -7.64
CA ARG A 206 -13.25 -22.89 -8.18
C ARG A 206 -14.53 -23.67 -7.94
N ASN A 207 -15.13 -23.52 -6.76
CA ASN A 207 -16.32 -24.26 -6.36
C ASN A 207 -17.62 -23.59 -6.82
N PHE A 208 -17.54 -22.35 -7.35
CA PHE A 208 -18.69 -21.61 -7.80
C PHE A 208 -19.37 -22.30 -9.00
N ARG A 209 -20.68 -22.43 -8.91
CA ARG A 209 -21.52 -22.97 -10.00
C ARG A 209 -22.46 -21.89 -10.50
N PRO A 210 -22.25 -21.35 -11.72
CA PRO A 210 -23.12 -20.34 -12.30
C PRO A 210 -24.56 -20.84 -12.41
N LYS A 211 -25.52 -20.00 -11.97
CA LYS A 211 -26.95 -20.23 -12.18
C LYS A 211 -27.47 -19.23 -13.20
N SER A 212 -28.22 -19.71 -14.20
CA SER A 212 -28.90 -18.82 -15.15
C SER A 212 -30.04 -18.09 -14.44
N TYR A 213 -30.21 -16.82 -14.75
CA TYR A 213 -31.33 -16.02 -14.31
C TYR A 213 -31.96 -15.29 -15.49
N TYR A 214 -33.21 -14.93 -15.36
CA TYR A 214 -34.04 -14.37 -16.41
C TYR A 214 -34.79 -13.15 -15.86
N GLY A 215 -35.02 -12.16 -16.71
CA GLY A 215 -35.82 -10.98 -16.40
C GLY A 215 -36.54 -10.48 -17.63
N LEU A 216 -37.38 -9.46 -17.48
CA LEU A 216 -38.02 -8.80 -18.61
C LEU A 216 -37.62 -7.32 -18.66
N THR A 217 -37.41 -6.84 -19.88
CA THR A 217 -37.25 -5.40 -20.14
C THR A 217 -38.33 -4.98 -21.10
N ALA A 218 -39.04 -3.90 -20.75
CA ALA A 218 -40.04 -3.24 -21.58
C ALA A 218 -39.47 -1.92 -22.11
N ARG A 219 -39.55 -1.70 -23.42
CA ARG A 219 -39.11 -0.45 -24.05
C ARG A 219 -40.26 0.23 -24.76
N THR A 220 -40.55 1.48 -24.39
CA THR A 220 -41.53 2.31 -25.07
C THR A 220 -40.84 3.25 -26.04
N SER A 221 -41.52 3.67 -27.12
CA SER A 221 -40.99 4.54 -28.17
C SER A 221 -41.33 6.01 -27.92
N SER A 222 -42.54 6.30 -27.49
CA SER A 222 -43.04 7.67 -27.25
C SER A 222 -43.95 7.72 -26.01
N PRO A 223 -43.43 8.25 -24.91
CA PRO A 223 -42.05 8.65 -24.65
C PRO A 223 -41.06 7.47 -24.58
N SER A 224 -39.78 7.69 -24.93
CA SER A 224 -38.75 6.66 -24.84
C SER A 224 -38.42 6.34 -23.38
N LEU A 225 -38.72 5.12 -22.95
CA LEU A 225 -38.48 4.66 -21.59
C LEU A 225 -38.08 3.19 -21.61
N SER A 226 -37.07 2.83 -20.85
CA SER A 226 -36.66 1.44 -20.61
C SER A 226 -37.02 1.03 -19.20
N LEU A 227 -37.89 0.07 -19.04
CA LEU A 227 -38.45 -0.42 -17.79
C LEU A 227 -37.96 -1.84 -17.52
N THR A 228 -37.53 -2.12 -16.30
CA THR A 228 -37.10 -3.44 -15.87
C THR A 228 -38.18 -4.06 -14.99
N TRP A 229 -38.54 -5.31 -15.23
CA TRP A 229 -39.46 -6.07 -14.44
C TRP A 229 -38.99 -6.22 -12.98
N GLU A 230 -39.92 -6.15 -12.04
CA GLU A 230 -39.68 -6.31 -10.61
C GLU A 230 -40.71 -7.29 -10.03
N ASP A 231 -40.20 -8.36 -9.42
CA ASP A 231 -41.08 -9.34 -8.74
C ASP A 231 -41.72 -8.70 -7.51
N GLN A 232 -43.05 -8.57 -7.54
CA GLN A 232 -43.81 -7.93 -6.46
C GLN A 232 -43.66 -8.63 -5.10
N LYS A 233 -43.34 -9.94 -5.06
CA LYS A 233 -43.17 -10.70 -3.81
C LYS A 233 -41.80 -10.54 -3.18
N SER A 234 -40.77 -10.58 -3.99
CA SER A 234 -39.39 -10.53 -3.51
C SER A 234 -38.73 -9.15 -3.68
N GLY A 235 -39.29 -8.27 -4.48
CA GLY A 235 -38.64 -7.01 -4.91
C GLY A 235 -37.45 -7.22 -5.84
N GLY A 236 -37.21 -8.46 -6.26
CA GLY A 236 -36.08 -8.81 -7.12
C GLY A 236 -36.38 -8.55 -8.59
N MET A 237 -35.34 -8.19 -9.36
CA MET A 237 -35.46 -7.88 -10.80
C MET A 237 -35.10 -9.06 -11.69
N ARG A 238 -35.07 -10.27 -11.13
CA ARG A 238 -34.73 -11.52 -11.82
C ARG A 238 -35.44 -12.71 -11.23
N SER A 239 -35.64 -13.71 -12.05
CA SER A 239 -36.16 -15.02 -11.66
C SER A 239 -35.15 -16.11 -12.10
N PHE A 240 -35.07 -17.20 -11.36
CA PHE A 240 -34.34 -18.39 -11.78
C PHE A 240 -35.24 -19.38 -12.54
N ASP A 241 -36.54 -19.06 -12.72
CA ASP A 241 -37.51 -19.84 -13.45
C ASP A 241 -37.72 -19.27 -14.86
N ARG A 242 -37.16 -19.94 -15.85
CA ARG A 242 -37.26 -19.54 -17.26
C ARG A 242 -38.68 -19.64 -17.80
N GLU A 243 -39.39 -20.72 -17.46
CA GLU A 243 -40.72 -20.97 -17.99
C GLU A 243 -41.74 -19.92 -17.50
N ARG A 244 -41.59 -19.50 -16.22
CA ARG A 244 -42.36 -18.38 -15.66
C ARG A 244 -42.13 -17.10 -16.48
N MET A 245 -40.89 -16.78 -16.79
CA MET A 245 -40.54 -15.54 -17.50
C MET A 245 -40.99 -15.57 -18.97
N GLU A 246 -40.91 -16.72 -19.61
CA GLU A 246 -41.44 -16.92 -21.00
C GLU A 246 -42.96 -16.83 -21.05
N ARG A 247 -43.64 -17.35 -20.04
CA ARG A 247 -45.13 -17.19 -19.92
C ARG A 247 -45.49 -15.73 -19.73
N LEU A 248 -44.89 -15.04 -18.77
CA LEU A 248 -45.10 -13.64 -18.55
C LEU A 248 -44.81 -12.80 -19.82
N LEU A 249 -43.72 -13.09 -20.55
CA LEU A 249 -43.43 -12.43 -21.82
C LEU A 249 -44.58 -12.55 -22.83
N LYS A 250 -45.24 -13.69 -22.91
CA LYS A 250 -46.37 -13.94 -23.83
C LYS A 250 -47.66 -13.23 -23.35
N GLU A 251 -47.92 -13.29 -22.03
CA GLU A 251 -49.11 -12.71 -21.43
C GLU A 251 -49.11 -11.19 -21.44
N LEU A 252 -47.91 -10.58 -21.29
CA LEU A 252 -47.75 -9.14 -21.25
C LEU A 252 -47.56 -8.50 -22.64
N ARG A 253 -47.41 -9.32 -23.69
CA ARG A 253 -47.24 -8.82 -25.07
C ARG A 253 -48.51 -8.01 -25.45
N ASP A 254 -48.25 -6.83 -26.04
CA ASP A 254 -49.30 -5.93 -26.52
C ASP A 254 -50.17 -5.28 -25.40
N GLN A 255 -49.86 -5.54 -24.15
CA GLN A 255 -50.52 -4.86 -23.03
C GLN A 255 -50.04 -3.41 -22.90
N PRO A 256 -50.97 -2.48 -22.55
CA PRO A 256 -50.58 -1.08 -22.32
C PRO A 256 -49.70 -0.93 -21.08
N VAL A 257 -48.76 0.02 -21.16
CA VAL A 257 -47.91 0.42 -20.04
C VAL A 257 -48.60 1.53 -19.26
N LYS A 258 -49.06 1.26 -18.04
CA LYS A 258 -49.70 2.26 -17.18
C LYS A 258 -48.65 2.76 -16.17
N ILE A 259 -48.36 4.06 -16.17
CA ILE A 259 -47.50 4.68 -15.14
C ILE A 259 -48.32 4.80 -13.85
N VAL A 260 -47.90 4.03 -12.82
CA VAL A 260 -48.61 3.93 -11.55
C VAL A 260 -48.08 4.95 -10.55
N GLN A 261 -46.76 5.19 -10.58
CA GLN A 261 -46.11 6.10 -9.65
C GLN A 261 -44.88 6.78 -10.28
N VAL A 262 -44.70 8.05 -9.99
CA VAL A 262 -43.50 8.84 -10.32
C VAL A 262 -42.96 9.46 -9.05
N LYS A 263 -42.03 8.78 -8.39
CA LYS A 263 -41.41 9.23 -7.14
C LYS A 263 -40.13 9.99 -7.42
N ARG A 264 -40.12 11.28 -7.09
CA ARG A 264 -38.90 12.13 -7.13
C ARG A 264 -38.40 12.32 -5.71
N THR A 265 -37.16 11.96 -5.46
CA THR A 265 -36.54 12.06 -4.14
C THR A 265 -35.22 12.84 -4.24
N PRO A 266 -35.13 14.01 -3.57
CA PRO A 266 -33.87 14.71 -3.50
C PRO A 266 -32.87 13.89 -2.65
N LYS A 267 -31.70 13.67 -3.21
CA LYS A 267 -30.58 12.95 -2.54
C LYS A 267 -29.34 13.82 -2.51
N LYS A 268 -28.54 13.56 -1.49
CA LYS A 268 -27.22 14.20 -1.32
C LYS A 268 -26.15 13.12 -1.23
N THR A 269 -25.08 13.30 -1.99
CA THR A 269 -23.88 12.48 -1.86
C THR A 269 -22.81 13.30 -1.17
N MET A 270 -22.38 12.83 -0.01
CA MET A 270 -21.30 13.47 0.74
C MET A 270 -19.96 13.24 0.05
N THR A 271 -19.05 14.17 0.23
CA THR A 271 -17.69 14.02 -0.29
C THR A 271 -17.01 12.80 0.33
N PRO A 272 -16.23 12.01 -0.43
CA PRO A 272 -15.33 11.02 0.13
C PRO A 272 -14.35 11.69 1.11
N LEU A 273 -14.00 11.00 2.21
CA LEU A 273 -13.01 11.49 3.16
C LEU A 273 -11.64 11.67 2.50
N LEU A 274 -10.75 12.40 3.15
CA LEU A 274 -9.35 12.54 2.73
C LEU A 274 -8.66 11.18 2.62
N TYR A 275 -7.50 11.15 1.97
CA TYR A 275 -6.71 9.92 1.85
C TYR A 275 -5.92 9.61 3.13
N ASP A 276 -6.04 8.38 3.60
CA ASP A 276 -4.95 7.65 4.23
C ASP A 276 -4.08 6.97 3.17
N LEU A 277 -3.03 6.27 3.59
CA LEU A 277 -2.15 5.58 2.63
C LEU A 277 -2.84 4.43 1.92
N THR A 278 -3.65 3.63 2.63
CA THR A 278 -4.31 2.45 2.06
C THR A 278 -5.28 2.85 0.95
N GLU A 279 -6.12 3.84 1.22
CA GLU A 279 -7.10 4.33 0.24
C GLU A 279 -6.41 4.94 -0.99
N LEU A 280 -5.33 5.71 -0.79
CA LEU A 280 -4.56 6.23 -1.91
C LEU A 280 -3.90 5.12 -2.74
N GLN A 281 -3.38 4.07 -2.10
CA GLN A 281 -2.82 2.91 -2.79
C GLN A 281 -3.89 2.16 -3.59
N ARG A 282 -5.09 1.99 -3.02
CA ARG A 282 -6.24 1.38 -3.70
C ARG A 282 -6.64 2.15 -4.95
N GLU A 283 -6.82 3.46 -4.81
CA GLU A 283 -7.23 4.30 -5.93
C GLU A 283 -6.14 4.38 -7.01
N ALA A 284 -4.87 4.49 -6.63
CA ALA A 284 -3.75 4.47 -7.57
C ALA A 284 -3.63 3.12 -8.31
N ASN A 285 -3.90 2.00 -7.64
CA ASN A 285 -3.92 0.70 -8.28
C ASN A 285 -5.10 0.56 -9.26
N LYS A 286 -6.30 0.97 -8.84
CA LYS A 286 -7.51 0.92 -9.66
C LYS A 286 -7.34 1.76 -10.96
N ARG A 287 -6.83 3.00 -10.84
CA ARG A 287 -6.74 3.96 -11.94
C ARG A 287 -5.52 3.81 -12.82
N PHE A 288 -4.37 3.54 -12.21
CA PHE A 288 -3.08 3.58 -12.92
C PHE A 288 -2.37 2.22 -12.94
N GLY A 289 -2.91 1.21 -12.25
CA GLY A 289 -2.27 -0.10 -12.11
C GLY A 289 -1.01 -0.09 -11.26
N TYR A 290 -0.75 0.99 -10.48
CA TYR A 290 0.42 1.05 -9.60
C TYR A 290 0.29 0.06 -8.46
N SER A 291 1.39 -0.60 -8.13
CA SER A 291 1.44 -1.44 -6.93
C SER A 291 1.41 -0.59 -5.66
N ALA A 292 1.02 -1.21 -4.55
CA ALA A 292 1.04 -0.55 -3.24
C ALA A 292 2.43 0.00 -2.90
N LYS A 293 3.49 -0.77 -3.20
CA LYS A 293 4.89 -0.36 -2.98
C LYS A 293 5.32 0.77 -3.89
N GLU A 294 4.94 0.74 -5.16
CA GLU A 294 5.23 1.79 -6.13
C GLU A 294 4.56 3.11 -5.73
N THR A 295 3.28 3.07 -5.35
CA THR A 295 2.54 4.23 -4.83
C THR A 295 3.23 4.81 -3.60
N LEU A 296 3.62 3.97 -2.63
CA LEU A 296 4.35 4.42 -1.44
C LEU A 296 5.68 5.09 -1.80
N ASN A 297 6.44 4.54 -2.75
CA ASN A 297 7.72 5.12 -3.19
C ASN A 297 7.53 6.48 -3.87
N ILE A 298 6.47 6.64 -4.67
CA ILE A 298 6.12 7.93 -5.28
C ILE A 298 5.75 8.94 -4.20
N MET A 299 4.90 8.56 -3.26
CA MET A 299 4.52 9.40 -2.11
C MET A 299 5.73 9.84 -1.29
N GLN A 300 6.68 8.91 -1.04
CA GLN A 300 7.90 9.23 -0.30
C GLN A 300 8.70 10.34 -1.00
N ARG A 301 8.82 10.32 -2.33
CA ARG A 301 9.49 11.38 -3.09
C ARG A 301 8.74 12.71 -3.04
N LEU A 302 7.41 12.68 -3.13
CA LEU A 302 6.57 13.89 -3.01
C LEU A 302 6.68 14.52 -1.62
N TYR A 303 6.82 13.71 -0.58
CA TYR A 303 7.02 14.16 0.80
C TYR A 303 8.46 14.62 1.08
N GLU A 304 9.48 13.83 0.72
CA GLU A 304 10.88 14.10 1.13
C GLU A 304 11.60 15.07 0.18
N ASN A 305 11.45 14.86 -1.13
CA ASN A 305 12.20 15.62 -2.13
C ASN A 305 11.46 16.89 -2.53
N HIS A 306 10.21 16.77 -2.93
CA HIS A 306 9.38 17.90 -3.35
C HIS A 306 8.77 18.67 -2.17
N LYS A 307 8.53 17.98 -1.04
CA LYS A 307 7.90 18.51 0.19
C LYS A 307 6.51 19.09 -0.02
N VAL A 308 5.79 18.61 -1.03
CA VAL A 308 4.49 19.14 -1.45
C VAL A 308 3.30 18.37 -0.88
N LEU A 309 3.52 17.22 -0.27
CA LEU A 309 2.51 16.42 0.43
C LEU A 309 2.93 16.16 1.87
N THR A 310 1.96 15.94 2.75
CA THR A 310 2.18 15.56 4.15
C THR A 310 2.69 14.13 4.25
N TYR A 311 3.01 13.68 5.46
CA TYR A 311 3.60 12.36 5.71
C TYR A 311 2.72 11.23 5.15
N PRO A 312 3.28 10.33 4.33
CA PRO A 312 2.46 9.37 3.59
C PRO A 312 1.94 8.18 4.40
N ARG A 313 2.59 7.81 5.52
CA ARG A 313 2.23 6.60 6.28
C ARG A 313 1.27 6.94 7.41
N THR A 314 0.05 7.25 7.07
CA THR A 314 -1.04 7.56 8.00
C THR A 314 -2.24 6.66 7.74
N ASP A 315 -2.92 6.29 8.80
CA ASP A 315 -4.20 5.58 8.81
C ASP A 315 -5.40 6.52 8.99
N SER A 316 -5.13 7.82 9.24
CA SER A 316 -6.19 8.80 9.42
C SER A 316 -6.66 9.38 8.09
N ARG A 317 -7.97 9.56 7.99
CA ARG A 317 -8.66 10.24 6.88
C ARG A 317 -9.21 11.62 7.31
N TYR A 318 -8.75 12.11 8.48
CA TYR A 318 -9.19 13.37 9.09
C TYR A 318 -8.02 14.30 9.32
N LEU A 319 -8.32 15.58 9.47
CA LEU A 319 -7.37 16.60 9.89
C LEU A 319 -7.53 16.90 11.38
N SER A 320 -6.44 17.27 12.02
CA SER A 320 -6.47 17.82 13.36
C SER A 320 -6.88 19.31 13.35
N SER A 321 -7.39 19.79 14.47
CA SER A 321 -7.94 21.16 14.59
C SER A 321 -6.93 22.27 14.36
N ASP A 322 -5.64 22.01 14.58
CA ASP A 322 -4.54 22.96 14.32
C ASP A 322 -4.22 23.11 12.84
N VAL A 323 -4.45 22.05 12.03
CA VAL A 323 -4.28 22.09 10.56
C VAL A 323 -5.34 22.96 9.90
N ALA A 324 -6.52 23.10 10.51
CA ALA A 324 -7.60 23.95 9.97
C ALA A 324 -7.14 25.38 9.71
N ASP A 325 -6.29 25.93 10.59
CA ASP A 325 -5.77 27.29 10.49
C ASP A 325 -4.85 27.47 9.27
N THR A 326 -4.28 26.38 8.72
CA THR A 326 -3.32 26.38 7.60
C THR A 326 -3.96 26.11 6.22
N ILE A 327 -5.25 25.84 6.15
CA ILE A 327 -5.94 25.45 4.89
C ILE A 327 -5.77 26.55 3.81
N LYS A 328 -5.81 27.83 4.17
CA LYS A 328 -5.66 28.92 3.20
C LYS A 328 -4.27 28.96 2.56
N ASP A 329 -3.23 28.74 3.36
CA ASP A 329 -1.85 28.72 2.87
C ASP A 329 -1.61 27.51 1.94
N ARG A 330 -2.21 26.36 2.28
CA ARG A 330 -2.18 25.14 1.44
C ARG A 330 -2.91 25.33 0.13
N LEU A 331 -4.08 26.00 0.14
CA LEU A 331 -4.81 26.37 -1.07
C LEU A 331 -4.00 27.31 -1.96
N ALA A 332 -3.29 28.29 -1.36
CA ALA A 332 -2.41 29.18 -2.10
C ALA A 332 -1.23 28.43 -2.74
N ALA A 333 -0.64 27.48 -2.01
CA ALA A 333 0.51 26.71 -2.47
C ALA A 333 0.15 25.72 -3.61
N CYS A 334 -0.97 25.00 -3.50
CA CYS A 334 -1.41 24.04 -4.50
C CYS A 334 -2.25 24.66 -5.63
N GLY A 335 -2.66 25.93 -5.53
CA GLY A 335 -3.55 26.63 -6.45
C GLY A 335 -2.90 27.03 -7.78
N ILE A 336 -2.26 26.10 -8.47
CA ILE A 336 -1.59 26.29 -9.76
C ILE A 336 -2.22 25.44 -10.85
N GLY A 337 -1.94 25.74 -12.10
CA GLY A 337 -2.41 24.97 -13.25
C GLY A 337 -3.93 24.72 -13.20
N PRO A 338 -4.37 23.46 -13.28
CA PRO A 338 -5.80 23.11 -13.33
C PRO A 338 -6.54 23.42 -12.03
N TYR A 339 -5.85 23.55 -10.91
CA TYR A 339 -6.45 23.77 -9.60
C TYR A 339 -6.69 25.26 -9.29
N ARG A 340 -6.09 26.18 -10.05
CA ARG A 340 -6.02 27.61 -9.76
C ARG A 340 -7.37 28.26 -9.50
N LYS A 341 -8.34 28.06 -10.39
CA LYS A 341 -9.67 28.68 -10.29
C LYS A 341 -10.41 28.24 -9.03
N LEU A 342 -10.42 26.94 -8.78
CA LEU A 342 -11.12 26.36 -7.65
C LEU A 342 -10.45 26.71 -6.34
N ALA A 343 -9.13 26.60 -6.22
CA ALA A 343 -8.37 26.97 -5.04
C ALA A 343 -8.53 28.46 -4.67
N ALA A 344 -8.50 29.36 -5.68
CA ALA A 344 -8.71 30.79 -5.46
C ALA A 344 -10.15 31.12 -4.98
N ARG A 345 -11.16 30.36 -5.43
CA ARG A 345 -12.53 30.50 -4.93
C ARG A 345 -12.64 30.02 -3.49
N LEU A 346 -12.08 28.84 -3.19
CA LEU A 346 -12.10 28.25 -1.86
C LEU A 346 -11.32 29.08 -0.83
N SER A 347 -10.20 29.71 -1.20
CA SER A 347 -9.40 30.54 -0.28
C SER A 347 -10.15 31.74 0.31
N LYS A 348 -11.26 32.16 -0.32
CA LYS A 348 -12.16 33.23 0.18
C LYS A 348 -13.10 32.76 1.30
N GLN A 349 -13.19 31.45 1.53
CA GLN A 349 -14.03 30.87 2.56
C GLN A 349 -13.27 30.74 3.89
N THR A 350 -14.00 30.63 4.98
CA THR A 350 -13.47 30.35 6.31
C THR A 350 -13.89 28.96 6.77
N TRP A 351 -12.94 28.17 7.21
CA TRP A 351 -13.17 26.82 7.66
C TRP A 351 -13.22 26.78 9.19
N THR A 352 -14.29 26.24 9.74
CA THR A 352 -14.43 26.08 11.19
C THR A 352 -13.86 24.75 11.63
N LYS A 353 -13.40 24.65 12.87
CA LYS A 353 -12.96 23.38 13.49
C LYS A 353 -14.05 22.32 13.59
N LYS A 354 -15.30 22.66 13.26
CA LYS A 354 -16.45 21.75 13.21
C LYS A 354 -16.71 21.15 11.82
N ALA A 355 -15.85 21.40 10.84
CA ALA A 355 -16.00 20.80 9.52
C ALA A 355 -15.90 19.26 9.60
N ALA A 356 -16.69 18.57 8.77
CA ALA A 356 -16.82 17.10 8.82
C ALA A 356 -15.52 16.33 8.66
N PHE A 357 -14.52 16.92 7.99
CA PHE A 357 -13.19 16.35 7.76
C PHE A 357 -12.15 16.71 8.86
N ILE A 358 -12.57 17.42 9.92
CA ILE A 358 -11.73 17.77 11.07
C ILE A 358 -12.20 16.98 12.28
N ASN A 359 -11.35 16.13 12.85
CA ASN A 359 -11.69 15.34 14.03
C ASN A 359 -10.43 14.88 14.75
N ASP A 360 -10.05 15.57 15.82
CA ASP A 360 -8.84 15.26 16.62
C ASP A 360 -8.86 13.85 17.21
N ALA A 361 -10.03 13.30 17.54
CA ALA A 361 -10.16 11.95 18.10
C ALA A 361 -9.93 10.83 17.06
N LYS A 362 -9.99 11.15 15.78
CA LYS A 362 -9.74 10.23 14.66
C LYS A 362 -8.39 10.46 13.98
N VAL A 363 -7.54 11.28 14.56
CA VAL A 363 -6.15 11.46 14.18
C VAL A 363 -5.28 10.77 15.21
N SER A 364 -4.60 9.70 14.81
CA SER A 364 -3.68 8.93 15.64
C SER A 364 -2.29 9.61 15.68
N ASP A 365 -1.32 9.01 15.03
CA ASP A 365 0.06 9.51 14.94
C ASP A 365 0.20 10.67 13.94
N HIS A 366 -0.57 10.62 12.85
CA HIS A 366 -0.56 11.61 11.76
C HIS A 366 -1.97 11.85 11.23
N HIS A 367 -2.22 13.08 10.77
CA HIS A 367 -3.44 13.42 10.04
C HIS A 367 -3.42 12.89 8.60
N ALA A 368 -4.54 13.00 7.89
CA ALA A 368 -4.70 12.58 6.50
C ALA A 368 -3.64 13.19 5.56
N ILE A 369 -3.44 12.55 4.41
CA ILE A 369 -2.54 13.00 3.35
C ILE A 369 -3.17 14.18 2.62
N ILE A 370 -2.51 15.34 2.66
CA ILE A 370 -2.95 16.58 2.02
C ILE A 370 -1.75 17.37 1.46
N PRO A 371 -1.98 18.36 0.58
CA PRO A 371 -0.92 19.29 0.17
C PRO A 371 -0.34 20.06 1.35
N THR A 372 0.95 20.39 1.28
CA THR A 372 1.64 21.27 2.23
C THR A 372 1.52 22.75 1.84
N GLU A 373 2.11 23.63 2.61
CA GLU A 373 2.25 25.05 2.31
C GLU A 373 3.41 25.34 1.32
N GLN A 374 4.10 24.31 0.84
CA GLN A 374 5.19 24.43 -0.13
C GLN A 374 4.64 24.68 -1.53
N PHE A 375 5.10 25.76 -2.18
CA PHE A 375 4.74 26.04 -3.57
C PHE A 375 5.18 24.92 -4.52
N VAL A 376 4.27 24.53 -5.38
CA VAL A 376 4.43 23.37 -6.27
C VAL A 376 5.02 23.78 -7.60
N GLN A 377 5.94 22.97 -8.12
CA GLN A 377 6.53 23.11 -9.46
C GLN A 377 6.25 21.82 -10.26
N LEU A 378 5.07 21.75 -10.87
CA LEU A 378 4.60 20.54 -11.59
C LEU A 378 5.57 20.08 -12.70
N GLN A 379 6.29 21.01 -13.34
CA GLN A 379 7.27 20.70 -14.38
C GLN A 379 8.46 19.88 -13.88
N HIS A 380 8.76 19.93 -12.58
CA HIS A 380 9.87 19.17 -11.98
C HIS A 380 9.45 17.77 -11.52
N MET A 381 8.17 17.43 -11.61
CA MET A 381 7.64 16.11 -11.24
C MET A 381 7.63 15.18 -12.45
N THR A 382 7.86 13.89 -12.19
CA THR A 382 7.61 12.85 -13.19
C THR A 382 6.11 12.71 -13.48
N VAL A 383 5.76 11.98 -14.52
CA VAL A 383 4.34 11.72 -14.87
C VAL A 383 3.63 10.99 -13.72
N GLU A 384 4.30 10.00 -13.13
CA GLU A 384 3.78 9.21 -12.02
C GLU A 384 3.57 10.08 -10.77
N GLU A 385 4.54 10.96 -10.46
CA GLU A 385 4.44 11.89 -9.34
C GLU A 385 3.28 12.88 -9.52
N ARG A 386 3.09 13.39 -10.73
CA ARG A 386 1.95 14.27 -11.06
C ARG A 386 0.61 13.56 -10.90
N LYS A 387 0.50 12.28 -11.31
CA LYS A 387 -0.73 11.49 -11.16
C LYS A 387 -1.12 11.32 -9.70
N ILE A 388 -0.19 10.95 -8.84
CA ILE A 388 -0.45 10.79 -7.40
C ILE A 388 -0.74 12.13 -6.74
N TYR A 389 0.01 13.18 -7.09
CA TYR A 389 -0.23 14.53 -6.61
C TYR A 389 -1.64 15.03 -6.98
N ASP A 390 -2.07 14.79 -8.22
CA ASP A 390 -3.42 15.15 -8.71
C ASP A 390 -4.53 14.49 -7.89
N LEU A 391 -4.41 13.18 -7.60
CA LEU A 391 -5.37 12.49 -6.73
C LEU A 391 -5.52 13.20 -5.38
N VAL A 392 -4.39 13.50 -4.73
CA VAL A 392 -4.40 14.11 -3.39
C VAL A 392 -4.97 15.52 -3.41
N VAL A 393 -4.55 16.36 -4.38
CA VAL A 393 -5.04 17.74 -4.48
C VAL A 393 -6.53 17.77 -4.77
N ARG A 394 -7.03 16.98 -5.73
CA ARG A 394 -8.46 16.93 -6.04
C ARG A 394 -9.29 16.47 -4.85
N ARG A 395 -8.85 15.45 -4.12
CA ARG A 395 -9.51 14.98 -2.90
C ARG A 395 -9.51 16.06 -1.82
N PHE A 396 -8.41 16.79 -1.65
CA PHE A 396 -8.30 17.91 -0.73
C PHE A 396 -9.27 19.05 -1.11
N LEU A 397 -9.35 19.42 -2.38
CA LEU A 397 -10.30 20.43 -2.86
C LEU A 397 -11.76 19.96 -2.71
N ALA A 398 -12.04 18.68 -2.98
CA ALA A 398 -13.36 18.10 -2.89
C ALA A 398 -13.96 18.18 -1.48
N VAL A 399 -13.17 17.86 -0.43
CA VAL A 399 -13.68 17.90 0.96
C VAL A 399 -14.02 19.31 1.44
N LEU A 400 -13.51 20.33 0.76
CA LEU A 400 -13.80 21.73 1.04
C LEU A 400 -15.08 22.24 0.33
N LEU A 401 -15.68 21.42 -0.53
CA LEU A 401 -16.89 21.72 -1.28
C LEU A 401 -18.14 21.13 -0.60
N PRO A 402 -19.33 21.66 -0.88
CA PRO A 402 -20.58 21.10 -0.35
C PRO A 402 -20.88 19.72 -0.95
N ALA A 403 -21.84 19.01 -0.37
CA ALA A 403 -22.36 17.77 -0.92
C ALA A 403 -22.86 17.96 -2.36
N ALA A 404 -22.74 16.92 -3.18
CA ALA A 404 -23.42 16.88 -4.47
C ALA A 404 -24.89 16.56 -4.25
N GLU A 405 -25.78 17.31 -4.93
CA GLU A 405 -27.22 17.14 -4.81
C GLU A 405 -27.83 16.73 -6.14
N TYR A 406 -28.68 15.73 -6.11
CA TYR A 406 -29.39 15.24 -7.29
C TYR A 406 -30.82 14.79 -6.95
N ASP A 407 -31.70 14.83 -7.94
CA ASP A 407 -32.98 14.18 -7.85
C ASP A 407 -32.92 12.79 -8.42
N GLU A 408 -33.20 11.81 -7.60
CA GLU A 408 -33.47 10.46 -8.05
C GLU A 408 -34.96 10.35 -8.40
N THR A 409 -35.26 10.03 -9.64
CA THR A 409 -36.59 9.74 -10.11
C THR A 409 -36.75 8.24 -10.32
N VAL A 410 -37.76 7.67 -9.69
CA VAL A 410 -38.15 6.26 -9.89
C VAL A 410 -39.54 6.28 -10.51
N ILE A 411 -39.68 5.74 -11.70
CA ILE A 411 -40.95 5.54 -12.39
C ILE A 411 -41.36 4.09 -12.18
N THR A 412 -42.51 3.85 -11.57
CA THR A 412 -43.11 2.52 -11.46
C THR A 412 -44.25 2.44 -12.46
N ALA A 413 -44.24 1.44 -13.32
CA ALA A 413 -45.26 1.16 -14.30
C ALA A 413 -45.85 -0.25 -14.05
N GLU A 414 -47.09 -0.43 -14.50
CA GLU A 414 -47.77 -1.71 -14.52
C GLU A 414 -48.07 -2.12 -15.96
N ILE A 415 -47.78 -3.38 -16.29
CA ILE A 415 -48.10 -4.00 -17.57
C ILE A 415 -48.75 -5.33 -17.25
N GLY A 416 -50.05 -5.48 -17.59
CA GLY A 416 -50.79 -6.72 -17.31
C GLY A 416 -50.80 -7.18 -15.86
N GLY A 417 -50.73 -6.25 -14.90
CA GLY A 417 -50.67 -6.56 -13.47
C GLY A 417 -49.27 -6.77 -12.89
N GLU A 418 -48.22 -6.86 -13.75
CA GLU A 418 -46.84 -7.00 -13.32
C GLU A 418 -46.15 -5.62 -13.18
N ARG A 419 -45.27 -5.51 -12.19
CA ARG A 419 -44.55 -4.26 -11.91
C ARG A 419 -43.27 -4.14 -12.75
N PHE A 420 -43.02 -2.94 -13.25
CA PHE A 420 -41.82 -2.56 -13.97
C PHE A 420 -41.28 -1.23 -13.43
N THR A 421 -39.96 -1.10 -13.34
CA THR A 421 -39.33 0.07 -12.74
C THR A 421 -38.28 0.66 -13.70
N ALA A 422 -38.24 2.00 -13.80
CA ALA A 422 -37.18 2.76 -14.42
C ALA A 422 -36.58 3.75 -13.41
N ARG A 423 -35.28 4.01 -13.49
CA ARG A 423 -34.57 4.96 -12.63
C ARG A 423 -33.78 5.96 -13.45
N GLY A 424 -33.74 7.19 -12.96
CA GLY A 424 -32.91 8.24 -13.53
C GLY A 424 -32.45 9.20 -12.45
N LYS A 425 -31.30 9.82 -12.70
CA LYS A 425 -30.73 10.86 -11.85
C LYS A 425 -30.63 12.17 -12.61
N VAL A 426 -31.01 13.27 -11.99
CA VAL A 426 -30.80 14.62 -12.50
C VAL A 426 -30.00 15.41 -11.50
N MET A 427 -28.79 15.79 -11.89
CA MET A 427 -27.88 16.56 -11.04
C MET A 427 -28.44 17.98 -10.86
N ARG A 428 -28.61 18.40 -9.59
CA ARG A 428 -29.00 19.78 -9.19
C ARG A 428 -27.77 20.63 -8.93
N THR A 429 -26.83 20.08 -8.16
CA THR A 429 -25.61 20.78 -7.78
C THR A 429 -24.45 19.80 -7.82
N GLN A 430 -23.39 20.12 -8.56
CA GLN A 430 -22.18 19.30 -8.66
C GLN A 430 -21.49 19.12 -7.32
N GLY A 431 -21.50 20.15 -6.47
CA GLY A 431 -20.85 20.10 -5.18
C GLY A 431 -19.37 19.68 -5.31
N TRP A 432 -18.95 18.72 -4.49
CA TRP A 432 -17.58 18.23 -4.48
C TRP A 432 -17.11 17.57 -5.79
N ARG A 433 -18.04 17.13 -6.65
CA ARG A 433 -17.71 16.53 -7.95
C ARG A 433 -16.98 17.52 -8.88
N GLU A 434 -17.22 18.83 -8.70
CA GLU A 434 -16.53 19.89 -9.44
C GLU A 434 -15.00 19.79 -9.35
N ALA A 435 -14.46 19.29 -8.22
CA ALA A 435 -13.01 19.11 -8.06
C ALA A 435 -12.40 18.08 -9.04
N TYR A 436 -13.24 17.20 -9.59
CA TYR A 436 -12.84 16.13 -10.51
C TYR A 436 -13.18 16.46 -11.97
N GLU A 437 -13.94 17.51 -12.23
CA GLU A 437 -14.19 17.98 -13.60
C GLU A 437 -12.89 18.53 -14.19
N THR A 438 -12.48 17.96 -15.31
CA THR A 438 -11.40 18.56 -16.11
C THR A 438 -11.93 19.81 -16.77
N SER A 439 -11.23 20.93 -16.65
CA SER A 439 -11.44 22.09 -17.50
C SER A 439 -11.23 21.64 -18.96
N ALA A 440 -12.28 21.25 -19.63
CA ALA A 440 -12.28 21.03 -21.07
C ALA A 440 -11.99 22.38 -21.75
N GLY A 441 -10.74 22.61 -22.11
CA GLY A 441 -10.35 23.79 -22.87
C GLY A 441 -9.03 24.39 -22.38
N THR A 442 -7.99 24.15 -23.17
CA THR A 442 -6.62 24.70 -23.19
C THR A 442 -5.55 23.80 -22.60
N ASP A 443 -5.12 22.80 -23.31
CA ASP A 443 -3.77 22.64 -23.85
C ASP A 443 -3.67 21.29 -24.59
N SER A 444 -3.34 21.36 -25.86
CA SER A 444 -3.02 20.25 -26.73
C SER A 444 -1.83 19.46 -26.17
N GLY A 445 -2.06 18.25 -25.63
CA GLY A 445 -1.01 17.32 -25.26
C GLY A 445 -1.15 16.57 -23.93
N ALA A 446 -2.19 16.82 -23.13
CA ALA A 446 -2.45 16.06 -21.93
C ALA A 446 -3.43 14.92 -22.25
N ASP A 447 -2.97 13.71 -22.00
CA ASP A 447 -3.70 12.45 -22.10
C ASP A 447 -5.10 12.59 -21.47
N SER A 448 -6.15 12.48 -22.29
CA SER A 448 -7.56 12.63 -21.89
C SER A 448 -8.09 11.49 -21.00
N SER A 449 -7.20 10.68 -20.44
CA SER A 449 -7.51 9.61 -19.48
C SER A 449 -7.70 10.09 -18.03
N PHE A 450 -7.73 11.41 -17.78
CA PHE A 450 -7.97 11.96 -16.46
C PHE A 450 -9.47 11.97 -16.12
N LEU A 451 -9.89 10.92 -15.43
CA LEU A 451 -10.97 10.87 -14.47
C LEU A 451 -12.39 11.21 -14.95
N SER A 452 -13.13 10.23 -15.43
CA SER A 452 -14.59 10.26 -15.32
C SER A 452 -14.97 9.85 -13.88
N PHE A 453 -15.98 10.52 -13.34
CA PHE A 453 -16.47 10.31 -11.98
C PHE A 453 -17.17 8.96 -11.79
N ASP A 454 -17.71 8.39 -12.88
CA ASP A 454 -18.45 7.11 -12.86
C ASP A 454 -17.62 5.94 -12.32
N ASP A 455 -16.29 6.06 -12.31
CA ASP A 455 -15.38 5.05 -11.75
C ASP A 455 -15.31 5.01 -10.21
N LEU A 456 -15.87 5.99 -9.49
CA LEU A 456 -15.84 6.03 -8.02
C LEU A 456 -17.04 5.32 -7.37
N ASP A 457 -18.17 5.25 -8.05
CA ASP A 457 -19.38 4.59 -7.55
C ASP A 457 -19.39 3.06 -7.79
N ASP A 458 -18.41 2.53 -8.52
CA ASP A 458 -18.38 1.17 -9.08
C ASP A 458 -18.10 0.04 -8.07
N GLU A 459 -17.54 0.33 -6.86
CA GLU A 459 -17.23 -0.72 -5.87
C GLU A 459 -18.49 -1.31 -5.21
N THR A 460 -19.51 -0.50 -4.96
CA THR A 460 -20.80 -0.97 -4.42
C THR A 460 -21.59 -1.71 -5.48
N ASP A 461 -21.47 -1.30 -6.73
CA ASP A 461 -22.18 -1.90 -7.86
C ASP A 461 -21.62 -3.28 -8.21
N GLU A 462 -20.29 -3.48 -8.15
CA GLU A 462 -19.68 -4.79 -8.38
C GLU A 462 -20.00 -5.81 -7.27
N GLU A 463 -20.09 -5.43 -6.00
CA GLU A 463 -20.43 -6.36 -4.90
C GLU A 463 -21.92 -6.73 -4.96
N GLU A 464 -22.81 -5.82 -5.29
CA GLU A 464 -24.24 -6.09 -5.44
C GLU A 464 -24.57 -6.91 -6.71
N GLU A 465 -23.89 -6.67 -7.84
CA GLU A 465 -24.02 -7.50 -9.04
C GLU A 465 -23.54 -8.95 -8.78
N ARG A 466 -22.52 -9.14 -7.93
CA ARG A 466 -22.02 -10.48 -7.52
C ARG A 466 -23.03 -11.20 -6.65
N GLY A 467 -23.70 -10.51 -5.75
CA GLY A 467 -24.81 -11.04 -4.93
C GLY A 467 -26.07 -11.33 -5.75
N GLY A 468 -26.06 -10.93 -7.03
CA GLY A 468 -27.11 -11.19 -7.98
C GLY A 468 -28.25 -10.20 -7.93
N ALA A 469 -28.08 -9.04 -7.35
CA ALA A 469 -29.01 -7.92 -7.53
C ALA A 469 -28.82 -7.35 -8.94
N VAL A 470 -29.85 -7.42 -9.77
CA VAL A 470 -29.87 -6.67 -11.03
C VAL A 470 -30.38 -5.27 -10.72
N ARG A 471 -29.51 -4.27 -10.92
CA ARG A 471 -29.93 -2.86 -10.81
C ARG A 471 -30.60 -2.40 -12.10
N VAL A 472 -31.61 -1.54 -11.95
CA VAL A 472 -32.17 -0.80 -13.08
C VAL A 472 -31.09 0.15 -13.59
N LYS A 473 -30.72 0.05 -14.85
CA LYS A 473 -29.77 0.96 -15.48
C LYS A 473 -30.31 2.40 -15.40
N GLU A 474 -29.47 3.31 -14.96
CA GLU A 474 -29.78 4.72 -14.96
C GLU A 474 -29.95 5.22 -16.40
N GLN A 475 -30.99 6.03 -16.62
CA GLN A 475 -31.30 6.61 -17.91
C GLN A 475 -31.82 8.02 -17.73
N THR A 476 -31.77 8.84 -18.80
CA THR A 476 -32.50 10.09 -18.85
C THR A 476 -33.99 9.77 -18.97
N LEU A 477 -34.75 10.13 -17.92
CA LEU A 477 -36.19 9.86 -17.88
C LEU A 477 -36.99 10.98 -18.54
N PRO A 478 -37.99 10.64 -19.36
CA PRO A 478 -38.94 11.61 -19.90
C PRO A 478 -39.84 12.15 -18.77
N ASP A 479 -40.39 13.33 -18.97
CA ASP A 479 -41.35 13.91 -18.03
C ASP A 479 -42.73 13.25 -18.26
N VAL A 480 -42.99 12.20 -17.51
CA VAL A 480 -44.27 11.49 -17.51
C VAL A 480 -45.01 11.70 -16.19
N LYS A 481 -46.33 11.66 -16.25
CA LYS A 481 -47.22 11.83 -15.05
C LYS A 481 -47.82 10.49 -14.64
N GLU A 482 -48.15 10.39 -13.35
CA GLU A 482 -48.94 9.27 -12.86
C GLU A 482 -50.29 9.19 -13.61
N GLY A 483 -50.74 7.97 -13.89
CA GLY A 483 -51.91 7.72 -14.69
C GLY A 483 -51.68 7.73 -16.22
N THR A 484 -50.50 8.12 -16.70
CA THR A 484 -50.19 8.07 -18.14
C THR A 484 -50.27 6.62 -18.63
N VAL A 485 -50.96 6.40 -19.73
CA VAL A 485 -51.07 5.10 -20.41
C VAL A 485 -50.34 5.20 -21.75
N ILE A 486 -49.36 4.34 -21.97
CA ILE A 486 -48.61 4.24 -23.21
C ILE A 486 -49.10 3.00 -23.95
N ALA A 487 -49.41 3.15 -25.23
CA ALA A 487 -50.16 2.15 -26.03
C ALA A 487 -49.44 0.77 -26.22
N GLY A 488 -48.21 0.63 -25.82
CA GLY A 488 -47.50 -0.64 -25.89
C GLY A 488 -46.02 -0.49 -25.63
N ALA A 489 -45.35 -1.58 -25.33
CA ALA A 489 -43.91 -1.63 -25.18
C ALA A 489 -43.31 -2.86 -25.88
N GLY A 490 -42.17 -2.72 -26.49
CA GLY A 490 -41.39 -3.84 -26.94
C GLY A 490 -40.81 -4.62 -25.76
N LEU A 491 -41.40 -5.75 -25.44
CA LEU A 491 -40.96 -6.63 -24.37
C LEU A 491 -39.85 -7.56 -24.86
N SER A 492 -38.81 -7.71 -24.07
CA SER A 492 -37.73 -8.64 -24.33
C SER A 492 -37.32 -9.42 -23.09
N LEU A 493 -37.06 -10.71 -23.27
CA LEU A 493 -36.47 -11.54 -22.23
C LEU A 493 -35.00 -11.21 -22.12
N THR A 494 -34.54 -10.94 -20.89
CA THR A 494 -33.13 -10.77 -20.56
C THR A 494 -32.64 -12.04 -19.87
N GLU A 495 -31.49 -12.56 -20.31
CA GLU A 495 -30.85 -13.73 -19.73
C GLU A 495 -29.45 -13.38 -19.24
N GLY A 496 -29.08 -13.86 -18.08
CA GLY A 496 -27.75 -13.71 -17.50
C GLY A 496 -27.37 -14.95 -16.69
N LYS A 497 -26.09 -14.97 -16.29
CA LYS A 497 -25.59 -15.99 -15.36
C LYS A 497 -24.92 -15.32 -14.18
N THR A 498 -25.15 -15.86 -12.98
CA THR A 498 -24.42 -15.41 -11.79
C THR A 498 -22.93 -15.62 -12.01
N LYS A 499 -22.10 -14.67 -11.52
CA LYS A 499 -20.65 -14.70 -11.68
C LYS A 499 -19.99 -15.06 -10.34
N PRO A 500 -18.85 -15.75 -10.35
CA PRO A 500 -18.06 -15.95 -9.14
C PRO A 500 -17.49 -14.59 -8.65
N PRO A 501 -17.08 -14.52 -7.38
CA PRO A 501 -16.33 -13.36 -6.92
C PRO A 501 -15.05 -13.19 -7.76
N ALA A 502 -14.60 -11.95 -7.96
CA ALA A 502 -13.37 -11.70 -8.70
C ALA A 502 -12.13 -12.17 -7.91
N PRO A 503 -11.07 -12.62 -8.58
CA PRO A 503 -9.77 -12.80 -7.94
C PRO A 503 -9.33 -11.53 -7.24
N PHE A 504 -8.45 -11.66 -6.23
CA PHE A 504 -7.85 -10.49 -5.63
C PHE A 504 -6.95 -9.75 -6.62
N ASN A 505 -7.00 -8.43 -6.59
CA ASN A 505 -5.96 -7.54 -7.06
C ASN A 505 -5.29 -6.83 -5.87
N GLU A 506 -4.28 -6.00 -6.07
CA GLU A 506 -3.61 -5.35 -4.94
C GLU A 506 -4.56 -4.43 -4.15
N ALA A 507 -5.47 -3.71 -4.81
CA ALA A 507 -6.43 -2.85 -4.14
C ALA A 507 -7.38 -3.64 -3.23
N THR A 508 -7.99 -4.71 -3.75
CA THR A 508 -8.92 -5.55 -2.97
C THR A 508 -8.21 -6.37 -1.90
N LEU A 509 -6.94 -6.75 -2.12
CA LEU A 509 -6.12 -7.41 -1.11
C LEU A 509 -5.78 -6.45 0.05
N LEU A 510 -5.42 -5.21 -0.24
CA LEU A 510 -5.22 -4.18 0.78
C LEU A 510 -6.48 -3.96 1.62
N SER A 511 -7.67 -3.89 0.99
CA SER A 511 -8.95 -3.80 1.70
C SER A 511 -9.20 -5.01 2.60
N ALA A 512 -8.89 -6.22 2.12
CA ALA A 512 -9.05 -7.44 2.90
C ALA A 512 -8.07 -7.50 4.08
N MET A 513 -6.83 -7.03 3.91
CA MET A 513 -5.85 -6.91 5.00
C MET A 513 -6.26 -5.86 6.02
N GLU A 514 -6.85 -4.74 5.59
CA GLU A 514 -7.32 -3.68 6.47
C GLU A 514 -8.56 -4.09 7.28
N ASN A 515 -9.48 -4.80 6.65
CA ASN A 515 -10.69 -5.32 7.29
C ASN A 515 -10.84 -6.84 7.06
N PRO A 516 -10.07 -7.67 7.78
CA PRO A 516 -10.08 -9.12 7.59
C PRO A 516 -11.26 -9.82 8.28
N VAL A 517 -12.19 -9.10 8.91
CA VAL A 517 -13.28 -9.65 9.72
C VAL A 517 -14.11 -10.68 8.97
N LYS A 518 -14.40 -10.46 7.69
CA LYS A 518 -15.16 -11.41 6.86
C LYS A 518 -14.42 -12.73 6.54
N TYR A 519 -13.14 -12.82 6.87
CA TYR A 519 -12.31 -14.04 6.70
C TYR A 519 -12.01 -14.72 8.03
N MET A 520 -12.58 -14.23 9.14
CA MET A 520 -12.53 -14.87 10.43
C MET A 520 -13.53 -16.02 10.47
N GLU A 521 -13.14 -17.11 11.11
CA GLU A 521 -14.05 -18.21 11.43
C GLU A 521 -14.87 -17.92 12.68
N SER A 522 -14.28 -17.17 13.62
CA SER A 522 -14.94 -16.72 14.84
C SER A 522 -15.87 -15.54 14.59
N HIS A 523 -17.08 -15.63 15.13
CA HIS A 523 -18.03 -14.51 15.15
C HIS A 523 -17.88 -13.63 16.41
N ASP A 524 -16.72 -13.66 17.07
CA ASP A 524 -16.44 -12.84 18.25
C ASP A 524 -16.37 -11.36 17.86
N LYS A 525 -17.39 -10.61 18.35
CA LYS A 525 -17.50 -9.17 18.09
C LYS A 525 -16.36 -8.36 18.70
N ALA A 526 -15.77 -8.82 19.80
CA ALA A 526 -14.66 -8.12 20.46
C ALA A 526 -13.37 -8.23 19.62
N MET A 527 -13.08 -9.43 19.09
CA MET A 527 -11.96 -9.63 18.17
C MET A 527 -12.14 -8.84 16.87
N ALA A 528 -13.34 -8.90 16.27
CA ALA A 528 -13.67 -8.13 15.07
C ALA A 528 -13.49 -6.63 15.27
N LYS A 529 -13.97 -6.10 16.41
CA LYS A 529 -13.81 -4.69 16.78
C LYS A 529 -12.34 -4.32 16.95
N THR A 530 -11.57 -5.15 17.66
CA THR A 530 -10.14 -4.92 17.90
C THR A 530 -9.36 -4.88 16.59
N LEU A 531 -9.59 -5.84 15.67
CA LEU A 531 -8.94 -5.82 14.35
C LEU A 531 -9.27 -4.54 13.57
N GLY A 532 -10.51 -4.09 13.61
CA GLY A 532 -10.91 -2.84 12.98
C GLY A 532 -10.21 -1.61 13.60
N GLU A 533 -10.09 -1.56 14.93
CA GLU A 533 -9.45 -0.45 15.65
C GLU A 533 -7.91 -0.44 15.51
N THR A 534 -7.29 -1.61 15.37
CA THR A 534 -5.82 -1.75 15.24
C THR A 534 -5.34 -1.79 13.80
N GLY A 535 -6.25 -1.61 12.84
CA GLY A 535 -5.95 -1.53 11.41
C GLY A 535 -5.75 -2.88 10.72
N GLY A 536 -6.30 -3.98 11.25
CA GLY A 536 -6.33 -5.28 10.58
C GLY A 536 -5.01 -6.04 10.55
N LEU A 537 -4.73 -6.72 9.44
CA LEU A 537 -3.50 -7.48 9.21
C LEU A 537 -2.37 -6.58 8.72
N GLY A 538 -1.37 -6.39 9.58
CA GLY A 538 -0.27 -5.47 9.33
C GLY A 538 -0.68 -4.00 9.52
N THR A 539 0.31 -3.15 9.71
CA THR A 539 0.08 -1.70 9.79
C THR A 539 0.04 -1.08 8.39
N VAL A 540 -0.54 0.11 8.27
CA VAL A 540 -0.52 0.90 7.03
C VAL A 540 0.89 1.02 6.45
N ALA A 541 1.90 1.20 7.31
CA ALA A 541 3.29 1.32 6.90
C ALA A 541 3.88 0.01 6.33
N THR A 542 3.38 -1.16 6.72
CA THR A 542 4.00 -2.46 6.45
C THR A 542 3.31 -3.30 5.38
N ARG A 543 2.02 -3.07 5.09
CA ARG A 543 1.23 -3.89 4.13
C ARG A 543 1.88 -3.96 2.75
N ALA A 544 2.30 -2.81 2.21
CA ALA A 544 2.96 -2.75 0.91
C ALA A 544 4.24 -3.60 0.85
N ASP A 545 5.06 -3.55 1.90
CA ASP A 545 6.29 -4.33 2.01
C ASP A 545 6.01 -5.83 2.21
N ILE A 546 4.93 -6.18 2.91
CA ILE A 546 4.49 -7.58 3.07
C ILE A 546 4.05 -8.15 1.72
N ILE A 547 3.21 -7.44 0.97
CA ILE A 547 2.77 -7.87 -0.36
C ILE A 547 3.97 -8.03 -1.30
N GLU A 548 4.88 -7.05 -1.35
CA GLU A 548 6.10 -7.12 -2.15
C GLU A 548 7.00 -8.31 -1.74
N LYS A 549 7.12 -8.56 -0.43
CA LYS A 549 7.86 -9.72 0.08
C LYS A 549 7.22 -11.05 -0.35
N LEU A 550 5.90 -11.15 -0.36
CA LEU A 550 5.19 -12.34 -0.82
C LEU A 550 5.43 -12.60 -2.32
N PHE A 551 5.46 -11.54 -3.15
CA PHE A 551 5.86 -11.68 -4.56
C PHE A 551 7.33 -12.05 -4.71
N SER A 552 8.25 -11.35 -4.03
CA SER A 552 9.69 -11.59 -4.14
C SER A 552 10.13 -12.95 -3.60
N SER A 553 9.38 -13.54 -2.67
CA SER A 553 9.59 -14.90 -2.15
C SER A 553 8.88 -15.98 -2.95
N PHE A 554 8.27 -15.63 -4.09
CA PHE A 554 7.52 -16.53 -4.95
C PHE A 554 6.36 -17.25 -4.24
N MET A 555 5.67 -16.55 -3.35
CA MET A 555 4.41 -17.02 -2.77
C MET A 555 3.21 -16.56 -3.59
N LEU A 556 3.32 -15.37 -4.21
CA LEU A 556 2.28 -14.80 -5.08
C LEU A 556 2.78 -14.67 -6.52
N GLU A 557 1.86 -14.74 -7.46
CA GLU A 557 2.08 -14.42 -8.87
C GLU A 557 0.95 -13.52 -9.40
N LYS A 558 1.27 -12.67 -10.39
CA LYS A 558 0.28 -11.85 -11.09
C LYS A 558 -0.07 -12.48 -12.45
N ARG A 559 -1.34 -12.46 -12.79
CA ARG A 559 -1.87 -12.76 -14.13
C ARG A 559 -2.72 -11.56 -14.57
N GLY A 560 -2.12 -10.67 -15.36
CA GLY A 560 -2.69 -9.35 -15.60
C GLY A 560 -2.69 -8.50 -14.34
N LYS A 561 -3.87 -8.02 -13.91
CA LYS A 561 -4.06 -7.30 -12.64
C LYS A 561 -4.30 -8.21 -11.44
N ASP A 562 -4.66 -9.46 -11.67
CA ASP A 562 -5.14 -10.40 -10.66
C ASP A 562 -3.97 -11.13 -9.96
N ILE A 563 -4.17 -11.43 -8.69
CA ILE A 563 -3.19 -12.08 -7.80
C ILE A 563 -3.62 -13.52 -7.55
N PHE A 564 -2.68 -14.44 -7.67
CA PHE A 564 -2.87 -15.86 -7.43
C PHE A 564 -1.77 -16.43 -6.54
N LEU A 565 -2.11 -17.51 -5.84
CA LEU A 565 -1.14 -18.30 -5.10
C LEU A 565 -0.31 -19.18 -6.03
N THR A 566 0.99 -19.18 -5.82
CA THR A 566 1.87 -20.18 -6.44
C THR A 566 1.66 -21.56 -5.81
N SER A 567 2.13 -22.62 -6.47
CA SER A 567 2.15 -23.96 -5.88
C SER A 567 2.92 -23.99 -4.55
N LYS A 568 3.99 -23.24 -4.44
CA LYS A 568 4.76 -23.08 -3.20
C LYS A 568 3.90 -22.57 -2.04
N ALA A 569 3.10 -21.53 -2.27
CA ALA A 569 2.22 -20.98 -1.25
C ALA A 569 1.09 -21.93 -0.86
N LYS A 570 0.50 -22.62 -1.85
CA LYS A 570 -0.54 -23.64 -1.62
C LYS A 570 -0.03 -24.80 -0.75
N GLN A 571 1.20 -25.23 -1.00
CA GLN A 571 1.85 -26.24 -0.19
C GLN A 571 2.18 -25.72 1.22
N LEU A 572 2.72 -24.48 1.33
CA LEU A 572 2.99 -23.85 2.62
C LEU A 572 1.74 -23.82 3.51
N LEU A 573 0.60 -23.40 2.99
CA LEU A 573 -0.66 -23.35 3.73
C LEU A 573 -1.14 -24.71 4.26
N LYS A 574 -0.76 -25.81 3.61
CA LYS A 574 -1.05 -27.16 4.08
C LYS A 574 -0.11 -27.65 5.19
N LEU A 575 1.07 -27.03 5.29
CA LEU A 575 2.16 -27.45 6.18
C LEU A 575 2.27 -26.56 7.44
N VAL A 576 1.68 -25.36 7.38
CA VAL A 576 1.67 -24.41 8.50
C VAL A 576 0.52 -24.79 9.44
N PRO A 577 0.74 -24.75 10.77
CA PRO A 577 -0.29 -24.89 11.78
C PRO A 577 -1.50 -23.99 11.54
N GLU A 578 -2.68 -24.44 11.93
CA GLU A 578 -3.94 -23.80 11.59
C GLU A 578 -4.05 -22.37 12.12
N ASP A 579 -3.64 -22.15 13.35
CA ASP A 579 -3.72 -20.84 14.02
C ASP A 579 -2.94 -19.74 13.28
N LEU A 580 -1.79 -20.09 12.71
CA LEU A 580 -1.00 -19.13 11.91
C LEU A 580 -1.67 -18.75 10.58
N ARG A 581 -2.70 -19.47 10.15
CA ARG A 581 -3.47 -19.15 8.93
C ARG A 581 -4.63 -18.22 9.19
N LYS A 582 -5.04 -18.05 10.46
CA LYS A 582 -6.25 -17.33 10.87
C LYS A 582 -5.92 -15.88 11.27
N PRO A 583 -6.76 -14.90 10.90
CA PRO A 583 -6.65 -13.53 11.39
C PRO A 583 -6.84 -13.41 12.90
N GLU A 584 -7.53 -14.34 13.53
CA GLU A 584 -7.87 -14.40 14.96
C GLU A 584 -6.62 -14.32 15.85
N LEU A 585 -5.54 -14.99 15.48
CA LEU A 585 -4.28 -14.93 16.22
C LEU A 585 -3.77 -13.47 16.33
N THR A 586 -3.87 -12.72 15.25
CA THR A 586 -3.49 -11.30 15.26
C THR A 586 -4.43 -10.48 16.14
N ALA A 587 -5.75 -10.74 16.07
CA ALA A 587 -6.74 -10.09 16.91
C ALA A 587 -6.46 -10.31 18.40
N GLU A 588 -6.22 -11.55 18.79
CA GLU A 588 -5.93 -11.93 20.17
C GLU A 588 -4.68 -11.21 20.71
N TRP A 589 -3.62 -11.21 19.92
CA TRP A 589 -2.40 -10.51 20.32
C TRP A 589 -2.63 -9.01 20.48
N GLU A 590 -3.28 -8.36 19.53
CA GLU A 590 -3.56 -6.91 19.59
C GLU A 590 -4.47 -6.57 20.79
N MET A 591 -5.43 -7.43 21.15
CA MET A 591 -6.22 -7.28 22.38
C MET A 591 -5.34 -7.33 23.63
N LYS A 592 -4.46 -8.33 23.75
CA LYS A 592 -3.53 -8.46 24.89
C LYS A 592 -2.55 -7.28 24.93
N LEU A 593 -1.99 -6.87 23.79
CA LEU A 593 -1.08 -5.72 23.69
C LEU A 593 -1.78 -4.40 24.07
N SER A 594 -3.05 -4.22 23.71
CA SER A 594 -3.85 -3.07 24.16
C SER A 594 -4.03 -3.05 25.67
N LYS A 595 -4.28 -4.22 26.30
CA LYS A 595 -4.35 -4.34 27.77
C LYS A 595 -3.01 -4.02 28.43
N ILE A 596 -1.87 -4.42 27.84
CA ILE A 596 -0.54 -4.05 28.35
C ILE A 596 -0.36 -2.53 28.28
N ALA A 597 -0.68 -1.90 27.15
CA ALA A 597 -0.56 -0.45 26.99
C ALA A 597 -1.39 0.35 27.99
N LYS A 598 -2.51 -0.22 28.45
CA LYS A 598 -3.37 0.35 29.52
C LYS A 598 -2.93 -0.01 30.94
N GLY A 599 -1.93 -0.88 31.11
CA GLY A 599 -1.50 -1.38 32.42
C GLY A 599 -2.41 -2.46 33.03
N GLU A 600 -3.36 -3.01 32.27
CA GLU A 600 -4.32 -4.05 32.69
C GLU A 600 -3.72 -5.46 32.61
N LEU A 601 -2.68 -5.67 31.81
CA LEU A 601 -1.97 -6.93 31.66
C LEU A 601 -0.47 -6.71 31.83
N LYS A 602 0.21 -7.58 32.56
CA LYS A 602 1.67 -7.53 32.73
C LYS A 602 2.38 -8.11 31.51
N ARG A 603 3.51 -7.48 31.11
CA ARG A 603 4.39 -7.94 30.05
C ARG A 603 4.77 -9.41 30.20
N ASP A 604 5.19 -9.84 31.40
CA ASP A 604 5.70 -11.20 31.65
C ASP A 604 4.64 -12.26 31.42
N ALA A 605 3.38 -11.97 31.74
CA ALA A 605 2.27 -12.89 31.48
C ALA A 605 2.06 -13.11 29.97
N PHE A 606 2.01 -12.03 29.19
CA PHE A 606 1.91 -12.13 27.74
C PHE A 606 3.11 -12.87 27.11
N MET A 607 4.33 -12.53 27.53
CA MET A 607 5.53 -13.19 26.99
C MET A 607 5.62 -14.66 27.40
N GLY A 608 5.09 -15.01 28.58
CA GLY A 608 4.92 -16.41 28.98
C GLY A 608 4.01 -17.19 28.03
N ASP A 609 2.83 -16.63 27.72
CA ASP A 609 1.90 -17.21 26.74
C ASP A 609 2.57 -17.37 25.36
N ILE A 610 3.32 -16.37 24.89
CA ILE A 610 4.01 -16.41 23.59
C ILE A 610 5.11 -17.48 23.57
N CYS A 611 5.85 -17.66 24.68
CA CYS A 611 6.86 -18.71 24.78
C CYS A 611 6.21 -20.10 24.71
N ALA A 612 5.15 -20.34 25.48
CA ALA A 612 4.41 -21.60 25.47
C ALA A 612 3.82 -21.90 24.06
N TYR A 613 3.18 -20.90 23.46
CA TYR A 613 2.69 -21.02 22.09
C TYR A 613 3.80 -21.33 21.08
N THR A 614 4.98 -20.73 21.22
CA THR A 614 6.10 -21.00 20.32
C THR A 614 6.61 -22.45 20.48
N GLU A 615 6.65 -22.98 21.70
CA GLU A 615 7.04 -24.38 21.98
C GLU A 615 6.03 -25.35 21.34
N GLU A 616 4.73 -25.13 21.54
CA GLU A 616 3.65 -25.92 20.95
C GLU A 616 3.72 -25.89 19.43
N LEU A 617 3.81 -24.70 18.83
CA LEU A 617 3.94 -24.48 17.39
C LEU A 617 5.11 -25.25 16.77
N ILE A 618 6.28 -25.25 17.43
CA ILE A 618 7.45 -25.99 16.96
C ILE A 618 7.25 -27.49 17.14
N GLY A 619 6.59 -27.92 18.22
CA GLY A 619 6.19 -29.33 18.42
C GLY A 619 5.28 -29.83 17.30
N GLU A 620 4.25 -29.07 16.97
CA GLU A 620 3.31 -29.40 15.87
C GLU A 620 4.03 -29.45 14.52
N ILE A 621 4.87 -28.45 14.22
CA ILE A 621 5.65 -28.48 12.97
C ILE A 621 6.56 -29.72 12.94
N LYS A 622 7.22 -30.10 14.04
CA LYS A 622 8.08 -31.28 14.12
C LYS A 622 7.30 -32.58 13.92
N GLY A 623 6.10 -32.69 14.50
CA GLY A 623 5.24 -33.88 14.41
C GLY A 623 4.48 -34.03 13.08
N GLY A 624 4.28 -32.97 12.33
CA GLY A 624 3.48 -33.00 11.10
C GLY A 624 4.02 -33.98 10.04
N GLU A 625 3.14 -34.72 9.36
CA GLU A 625 3.50 -35.75 8.37
C GLU A 625 3.53 -35.24 6.90
N GLY A 626 3.26 -33.97 6.69
CA GLY A 626 3.20 -33.37 5.35
C GLY A 626 4.54 -33.44 4.57
N THR A 627 4.47 -33.39 3.26
CA THR A 627 5.63 -33.36 2.37
C THR A 627 5.61 -32.14 1.49
N PHE A 628 6.77 -31.54 1.21
CA PHE A 628 6.92 -30.43 0.27
C PHE A 628 7.57 -30.91 -1.03
N ARG A 629 6.95 -30.57 -2.16
CA ARG A 629 7.45 -30.93 -3.50
C ARG A 629 7.91 -29.66 -4.24
N HIS A 630 9.14 -29.68 -4.71
CA HIS A 630 9.69 -28.58 -5.48
C HIS A 630 9.23 -28.65 -6.94
N ASP A 631 8.46 -27.65 -7.40
CA ASP A 631 7.96 -27.59 -8.80
C ASP A 631 9.09 -27.35 -9.82
N ASN A 632 10.19 -26.76 -9.36
CA ASN A 632 11.37 -26.47 -10.16
C ASN A 632 12.45 -27.56 -10.10
N LEU A 633 12.07 -28.76 -9.65
CA LEU A 633 12.96 -29.92 -9.61
C LEU A 633 13.27 -30.38 -11.03
N THR A 634 14.53 -30.50 -11.37
CA THR A 634 14.99 -30.98 -12.67
C THR A 634 15.42 -32.45 -12.62
N ASN A 635 15.60 -33.07 -13.77
CA ASN A 635 16.18 -34.40 -13.85
C ASN A 635 17.71 -34.43 -13.71
N THR A 636 18.34 -33.27 -13.66
CA THR A 636 19.79 -33.15 -13.48
C THR A 636 20.18 -33.60 -12.07
N LYS A 637 21.14 -34.50 -11.96
CA LYS A 637 21.69 -34.95 -10.69
C LYS A 637 22.81 -34.05 -10.22
N CYS A 638 22.90 -33.83 -8.92
CA CYS A 638 23.99 -33.10 -8.30
C CYS A 638 25.31 -33.91 -8.41
N PRO A 639 26.42 -33.33 -8.88
CA PRO A 639 27.68 -34.05 -9.00
C PRO A 639 28.34 -34.41 -7.67
N ARG A 640 27.90 -33.80 -6.55
CA ARG A 640 28.45 -34.07 -5.21
C ARG A 640 27.68 -35.18 -4.46
N CYS A 641 26.32 -35.15 -4.51
CA CYS A 641 25.50 -36.04 -3.68
C CYS A 641 24.48 -36.84 -4.47
N SER A 642 24.48 -36.76 -5.79
CA SER A 642 23.58 -37.48 -6.72
C SER A 642 22.08 -37.17 -6.55
N LYS A 643 21.67 -36.31 -5.60
CA LYS A 643 20.29 -35.86 -5.47
C LYS A 643 19.93 -34.93 -6.66
N ARG A 644 18.65 -34.80 -6.96
CA ARG A 644 18.19 -33.92 -8.06
C ARG A 644 18.49 -32.46 -7.78
N MET A 645 18.60 -31.65 -8.82
CA MET A 645 18.86 -30.22 -8.73
C MET A 645 17.62 -29.40 -9.06
N LEU A 646 17.50 -28.26 -8.38
CA LEU A 646 16.45 -27.29 -8.57
C LEU A 646 16.88 -26.24 -9.60
N SER A 647 16.03 -25.92 -10.56
CA SER A 647 16.27 -24.80 -11.47
C SER A 647 15.77 -23.50 -10.82
N VAL A 648 16.72 -22.64 -10.46
CA VAL A 648 16.45 -21.35 -9.80
C VAL A 648 16.73 -20.21 -10.77
N LYS A 649 15.71 -19.38 -11.02
CA LYS A 649 15.81 -18.19 -11.84
C LYS A 649 16.14 -16.99 -10.94
N GLY A 650 17.36 -16.49 -11.02
CA GLY A 650 17.77 -15.24 -10.38
C GLY A 650 17.44 -14.02 -11.25
N LYS A 651 17.72 -12.81 -10.74
CA LYS A 651 17.44 -11.54 -11.46
C LYS A 651 18.08 -11.48 -12.85
N ASN A 652 19.31 -11.99 -12.98
CA ASN A 652 20.07 -11.97 -14.24
C ASN A 652 20.75 -13.32 -14.55
N SER A 653 20.32 -14.43 -13.93
CA SER A 653 20.92 -15.74 -14.13
C SER A 653 19.92 -16.86 -13.88
N GLN A 654 20.14 -18.00 -14.54
CA GLN A 654 19.49 -19.25 -14.20
C GLN A 654 20.54 -20.19 -13.62
N MET A 655 20.26 -20.76 -12.47
CA MET A 655 21.18 -21.64 -11.75
C MET A 655 20.50 -23.00 -11.49
N LEU A 656 21.28 -24.04 -11.45
CA LEU A 656 20.92 -25.32 -10.85
C LEU A 656 21.50 -25.33 -9.42
N VAL A 657 20.66 -25.62 -8.45
CA VAL A 657 21.03 -25.71 -7.04
C VAL A 657 20.65 -27.09 -6.54
N CYS A 658 21.55 -27.74 -5.81
CA CYS A 658 21.21 -29.04 -5.22
C CYS A 658 19.97 -28.91 -4.33
N GLN A 659 19.02 -29.85 -4.41
CA GLN A 659 17.86 -29.85 -3.55
C GLN A 659 18.23 -30.02 -2.08
N ASP A 660 19.37 -30.62 -1.80
CA ASP A 660 19.91 -30.79 -0.46
C ASP A 660 20.70 -29.53 -0.04
N ARG A 661 20.20 -28.83 1.00
CA ARG A 661 20.82 -27.61 1.52
C ARG A 661 22.18 -27.86 2.15
N GLU A 662 22.38 -29.03 2.77
CA GLU A 662 23.66 -29.38 3.38
C GLU A 662 24.74 -29.61 2.32
N CYS A 663 24.38 -30.18 1.18
CA CYS A 663 25.29 -30.32 0.04
C CYS A 663 25.71 -28.96 -0.54
N GLY A 664 24.80 -28.01 -0.63
CA GLY A 664 25.05 -26.64 -1.04
C GLY A 664 25.58 -26.43 -2.46
N TYR A 665 25.68 -27.47 -3.29
CA TYR A 665 26.21 -27.35 -4.65
C TYR A 665 25.34 -26.46 -5.53
N ARG A 666 26.01 -25.55 -6.27
CA ARG A 666 25.33 -24.61 -7.17
C ARG A 666 26.09 -24.53 -8.49
N GLU A 667 25.35 -24.43 -9.58
CA GLU A 667 25.88 -24.29 -10.93
C GLU A 667 25.10 -23.25 -11.73
N THR A 668 25.79 -22.29 -12.34
CA THR A 668 25.12 -21.29 -13.19
C THR A 668 24.93 -21.88 -14.59
N VAL A 669 23.69 -21.98 -15.06
CA VAL A 669 23.33 -22.51 -16.39
C VAL A 669 23.35 -21.39 -17.44
N SER A 670 22.79 -20.23 -17.09
CA SER A 670 22.79 -19.07 -17.99
C SER A 670 22.88 -17.75 -17.23
N ARG A 671 23.38 -16.72 -17.91
CA ARG A 671 23.41 -15.33 -17.42
C ARG A 671 22.87 -14.39 -18.48
N THR A 672 21.97 -13.51 -18.10
CA THR A 672 21.51 -12.43 -18.98
C THR A 672 22.67 -11.47 -19.22
N SER A 673 22.98 -11.20 -20.47
CA SER A 673 24.05 -10.29 -20.86
C SER A 673 23.48 -8.96 -21.38
N ASN A 674 24.35 -7.95 -21.51
CA ASN A 674 24.00 -6.72 -22.19
C ASN A 674 24.12 -6.83 -23.73
N ALA A 675 24.57 -7.99 -24.25
CA ALA A 675 24.61 -8.26 -25.67
C ALA A 675 23.18 -8.32 -26.24
N ARG A 676 22.95 -7.61 -27.33
CA ARG A 676 21.65 -7.58 -28.02
C ARG A 676 21.64 -8.51 -29.23
N CYS A 677 20.51 -9.17 -29.42
CA CYS A 677 20.28 -10.04 -30.55
C CYS A 677 20.30 -9.25 -31.87
N PRO A 678 21.04 -9.67 -32.91
CA PRO A 678 21.04 -8.96 -34.19
C PRO A 678 19.69 -9.03 -34.93
N LYS A 679 18.82 -10.01 -34.61
CA LYS A 679 17.51 -10.18 -35.26
C LYS A 679 16.40 -9.38 -34.60
N CYS A 680 16.33 -9.35 -33.24
CA CYS A 680 15.19 -8.77 -32.53
C CYS A 680 15.59 -7.73 -31.47
N HIS A 681 16.86 -7.39 -31.36
CA HIS A 681 17.44 -6.39 -30.46
C HIS A 681 17.18 -6.61 -28.95
N LYS A 682 16.59 -7.74 -28.55
CA LYS A 682 16.42 -8.11 -27.14
C LYS A 682 17.75 -8.55 -26.52
N LYS A 683 17.89 -8.42 -25.21
CA LYS A 683 19.04 -8.93 -24.47
C LYS A 683 19.16 -10.44 -24.63
N MET A 684 20.39 -10.92 -24.84
CA MET A 684 20.68 -12.36 -24.99
C MET A 684 21.16 -12.97 -23.69
N GLU A 685 20.91 -14.26 -23.50
CA GLU A 685 21.44 -15.07 -22.42
C GLU A 685 22.73 -15.77 -22.86
N LEU A 686 23.74 -15.69 -22.03
CA LEU A 686 24.99 -16.43 -22.21
C LEU A 686 24.88 -17.78 -21.48
N ARG A 687 24.96 -18.87 -22.19
CA ARG A 687 24.87 -20.25 -21.68
C ARG A 687 26.20 -21.01 -21.91
N GLY A 688 26.49 -21.99 -21.06
CA GLY A 688 27.67 -22.82 -21.15
C GLY A 688 28.88 -22.30 -20.35
N LYS A 689 30.00 -23.01 -20.39
CA LYS A 689 31.24 -22.70 -19.67
C LYS A 689 32.45 -22.70 -20.61
N GLY A 690 33.47 -21.92 -20.27
CA GLY A 690 34.71 -21.85 -21.01
C GLY A 690 34.52 -21.47 -22.49
N GLU A 691 35.16 -22.16 -23.39
CA GLU A 691 35.12 -21.90 -24.83
C GLU A 691 33.78 -22.27 -25.50
N ASN A 692 32.97 -23.11 -24.83
CA ASN A 692 31.66 -23.53 -25.33
C ASN A 692 30.50 -22.57 -24.96
N GLN A 693 30.82 -21.35 -24.56
CA GLN A 693 29.80 -20.36 -24.26
C GLN A 693 29.08 -19.92 -25.54
N THR A 694 27.72 -19.88 -25.42
CA THR A 694 26.84 -19.55 -26.54
C THR A 694 25.82 -18.52 -26.08
N PHE A 695 25.65 -17.45 -26.83
CA PHE A 695 24.54 -16.54 -26.69
C PHE A 695 23.25 -17.16 -27.27
N SER A 696 22.15 -17.10 -26.53
CA SER A 696 20.83 -17.50 -27.00
C SER A 696 19.82 -16.39 -26.76
N CYS A 697 18.91 -16.20 -27.71
CA CYS A 697 17.83 -15.22 -27.66
C CYS A 697 16.46 -15.90 -27.64
N SER A 698 15.46 -15.26 -27.02
CA SER A 698 14.06 -15.72 -27.01
C SER A 698 13.44 -15.85 -28.41
N CYS A 699 14.02 -15.20 -29.45
CA CYS A 699 13.58 -15.34 -30.85
C CYS A 699 14.18 -16.57 -31.55
N GLY A 700 14.91 -17.45 -30.82
CA GLY A 700 15.55 -18.63 -31.40
C GLY A 700 16.97 -18.40 -31.93
N TYR A 701 17.45 -17.18 -32.00
CA TYR A 701 18.82 -16.89 -32.43
C TYR A 701 19.84 -17.43 -31.44
N LYS A 702 20.90 -18.09 -31.95
CA LYS A 702 22.02 -18.63 -31.16
C LYS A 702 23.33 -18.28 -31.86
N GLU A 703 24.35 -17.89 -31.11
CA GLU A 703 25.68 -17.53 -31.59
C GLU A 703 26.76 -17.89 -30.56
N LYS A 704 27.85 -18.55 -30.97
CA LYS A 704 28.98 -18.80 -30.05
C LYS A 704 29.60 -17.48 -29.60
N LEU A 705 30.12 -17.44 -28.38
CA LEU A 705 30.78 -16.25 -27.82
C LEU A 705 31.98 -15.79 -28.66
N SER A 706 32.76 -16.74 -29.26
CA SER A 706 33.82 -16.45 -30.19
C SER A 706 33.33 -15.65 -31.40
N ASN A 707 32.31 -16.19 -32.10
CA ASN A 707 31.75 -15.58 -33.30
C ASN A 707 31.13 -14.19 -32.99
N PHE A 708 30.49 -14.05 -31.82
CA PHE A 708 29.96 -12.76 -31.36
C PHE A 708 31.08 -11.72 -31.17
N LYS A 709 32.22 -12.12 -30.57
CA LYS A 709 33.38 -11.24 -30.42
C LYS A 709 33.96 -10.82 -31.76
N GLU A 710 34.13 -11.76 -32.69
CA GLU A 710 34.63 -11.49 -34.05
C GLU A 710 33.69 -10.55 -34.83
N ARG A 711 32.39 -10.80 -34.75
CA ARG A 711 31.38 -9.94 -35.39
C ARG A 711 31.46 -8.51 -34.83
N ARG A 712 31.53 -8.34 -33.52
CA ARG A 712 31.66 -7.03 -32.87
C ARG A 712 32.97 -6.30 -33.24
N GLN A 713 34.06 -7.02 -33.44
CA GLN A 713 35.33 -6.44 -33.93
C GLN A 713 35.18 -5.95 -35.37
N LYS A 714 34.52 -6.73 -36.22
CA LYS A 714 34.25 -6.36 -37.62
C LYS A 714 33.27 -5.18 -37.75
N GLU A 715 32.28 -5.07 -36.84
CA GLU A 715 31.29 -3.97 -36.81
C GLU A 715 31.85 -2.67 -36.18
N GLY A 716 33.13 -2.59 -35.86
CA GLY A 716 33.79 -1.40 -35.26
C GLY A 716 33.33 -1.06 -33.84
N ALA A 717 32.64 -1.96 -33.16
CA ALA A 717 32.09 -1.76 -31.83
C ALA A 717 33.12 -1.93 -30.70
N GLY A 718 34.35 -1.49 -30.92
CA GLY A 718 35.46 -1.51 -29.94
C GLY A 718 35.43 -0.38 -28.92
N MET A 719 34.60 0.68 -29.14
CA MET A 719 34.51 1.79 -28.21
C MET A 719 33.55 1.46 -27.05
N THR A 720 34.03 1.53 -25.85
CA THR A 720 33.20 1.39 -24.64
C THR A 720 32.41 2.70 -24.41
N LYS A 721 31.28 2.64 -23.66
CA LYS A 721 30.57 3.86 -23.23
C LYS A 721 31.52 4.88 -22.54
N ARG A 722 32.59 4.39 -21.93
CA ARG A 722 33.62 5.21 -21.28
C ARG A 722 34.51 5.93 -22.31
N ASP A 723 34.76 5.31 -23.44
CA ASP A 723 35.54 5.92 -24.54
C ASP A 723 34.68 6.94 -25.30
N VAL A 724 33.40 6.65 -25.51
CA VAL A 724 32.42 7.61 -26.07
C VAL A 724 32.21 8.81 -25.15
N ALA A 725 32.14 8.56 -23.83
CA ALA A 725 32.02 9.64 -22.83
C ALA A 725 33.32 10.49 -22.76
N LYS A 726 34.48 9.85 -22.89
CA LYS A 726 35.78 10.59 -23.00
C LYS A 726 35.85 11.42 -24.27
N TYR A 727 35.39 10.87 -25.39
CA TYR A 727 35.37 11.60 -26.66
C TYR A 727 34.42 12.78 -26.63
N LEU A 728 33.19 12.60 -26.12
CA LEU A 728 32.22 13.66 -25.94
C LEU A 728 32.67 14.73 -24.93
N ASN A 729 33.33 14.33 -23.84
CA ASN A 729 33.92 15.28 -22.90
C ASN A 729 35.09 16.07 -23.51
N LYS A 730 35.86 15.45 -24.37
CA LYS A 730 36.94 16.14 -25.11
C LYS A 730 36.39 17.13 -26.13
N GLN A 731 35.36 16.76 -26.89
CA GLN A 731 34.65 17.68 -27.79
C GLN A 731 34.00 18.83 -27.03
N ASN A 732 33.32 18.58 -25.91
CA ASN A 732 32.73 19.63 -25.07
C ASN A 732 33.78 20.54 -24.41
N GLN A 733 35.02 20.04 -24.18
CA GLN A 733 36.11 20.88 -23.71
C GLN A 733 36.72 21.70 -24.85
N GLU A 734 36.83 21.15 -26.06
CA GLU A 734 37.28 21.85 -27.27
C GLU A 734 36.24 22.92 -27.73
N GLU A 735 34.92 22.62 -27.66
CA GLU A 735 33.88 23.62 -27.93
C GLU A 735 33.81 24.74 -26.87
N LYS A 736 34.11 24.43 -25.59
CA LYS A 736 34.22 25.45 -24.55
C LYS A 736 35.45 26.33 -24.71
N MET A 737 36.53 25.85 -25.37
CA MET A 737 37.70 26.66 -25.70
C MET A 737 37.51 27.58 -26.90
N VAL A 738 36.57 27.27 -27.81
CA VAL A 738 36.40 28.00 -29.05
C VAL A 738 35.31 29.10 -28.99
N ASN A 739 34.39 29.08 -28.05
CA ASN A 739 33.24 29.99 -28.02
C ASN A 739 32.99 30.67 -26.66
N ASN A 740 33.96 31.36 -26.10
CA ASN A 740 33.64 32.28 -25.03
C ASN A 740 34.48 33.57 -25.03
N PRO A 741 34.11 34.58 -25.86
CA PRO A 741 34.72 35.92 -25.84
C PRO A 741 34.54 36.66 -24.50
N PHE A 742 33.60 36.21 -23.66
CA PHE A 742 33.35 36.79 -22.33
C PHE A 742 34.32 36.27 -21.26
N ALA A 743 34.89 35.11 -21.38
CA ALA A 743 35.85 34.57 -20.41
C ALA A 743 37.20 35.31 -20.44
N GLU A 744 37.64 35.83 -21.59
CA GLU A 744 38.84 36.69 -21.71
C GLU A 744 38.61 38.09 -21.13
N ALA A 745 37.41 38.64 -21.25
CA ALA A 745 37.04 39.92 -20.66
C ALA A 745 36.98 39.87 -19.12
N PHE A 746 36.58 38.77 -18.52
CA PHE A 746 36.55 38.58 -17.05
C PHE A 746 37.95 38.35 -16.45
N LYS A 747 38.85 37.70 -17.16
CA LYS A 747 40.25 37.53 -16.74
C LYS A 747 41.00 38.86 -16.66
N ASN A 748 40.66 39.81 -17.53
CA ASN A 748 41.30 41.11 -17.59
C ASN A 748 40.74 42.12 -16.54
N LEU A 749 39.66 41.77 -15.83
CA LEU A 749 39.05 42.61 -14.78
C LEU A 749 39.44 42.24 -13.35
N GLY A 750 40.33 41.25 -13.16
CA GLY A 750 40.96 40.99 -11.85
C GLY A 750 40.01 40.54 -10.71
N LEU A 751 38.86 39.90 -11.00
CA LEU A 751 37.83 39.48 -10.06
C LEU A 751 37.94 38.02 -9.55
N ASP A 752 39.10 37.39 -9.72
CA ASP A 752 39.31 35.98 -9.27
C ASP A 752 39.84 35.88 -7.82
N LYS A 753 39.57 36.88 -6.97
CA LYS A 753 39.87 36.76 -5.53
C LYS A 753 38.76 37.43 -4.71
N GLN A 754 37.71 36.67 -4.41
CA GLN A 754 37.03 36.71 -3.12
C GLN A 754 36.13 35.46 -2.99
#